data_e9750f88e16b147ba03ed08c5ce6ff7f
#
_entry.id   e9750f88e16b147ba03ed08c5ce6ff7f
#
_cell.length_a   1.000
_cell.length_b   1.000
_cell.length_c   1.000
_cell.angle_alpha   90.00
_cell.angle_beta   90.00
_cell.angle_gamma   90.00
#
_symmetry.space_group_name_H-M   'P 1'
#
loop_
_entity.id
_entity.type
_entity.pdbx_description
1 polymer ?
#
loop_
_entity_poly.entity_id
_entity_poly.type
_entity_poly.pdbx_seq_one_letter_code
_entity_poly.pdbx_strand_id
1 'polypeptide(L)'
;MNIRNIIVSLILAAACSSVMDAQSLHKQELSKNFGLPSPQPKETLPVSSVPVAMPQKAERKPAVTVLKPVSDNAWEITSGWKLYEGDKVLTDEWYNAVVPGTVLTTLVQQGVYPDPKFGLNNLAIPDDLCRKDWWYCTDVTLTDEMLDGKTLELLFNGINYKADVWFNDTKVGSIAGAFIRGRFDITSLARKENKLAVHIYPPANPGVPHEQSPSAGGGWNGGALCLDGPTFICSEGWDWMPGVRDRNIGIWQDVQLIASEGVVIGDTQVITDLPLPDVSYADITVRTSIKNMLDTDRNIKLAGTAAGVEFSREIVVPALSETSVEFSGLRVGNPELWMPNGYGEQNLYDLHIDCCVGSEVSDSKDIRFGIRELSYELTVDSPQKKGLRIEYNPIKDNHLGEIFDNRMISSPVPGVHVTSLYPETDIEQLKVIPEDEMGPYLVIKVNGVRIFCRGGNWGMDDMMKDVSREHLEPYFQLHKDANFNMIRNWTGASTSETFYTLCDEYGMLVWNDFWISTEGFNLNPLDEDLFMRNATDAVRRFRNHPSIAIWCPRNEGYATETLERRLAAMIVEEDCTRRYHPNSRYCNLRPSGPWHYYKDASVYFSYDAQGFNTEIGSPSVPTAASMRKMMPEADLWPISDTWHYHDLLNGLKEYVSAVDRLYGKTESIEDFCRKVQLINYDSYRAMFEAWNSNLWSNTSGVLLWMSHPAWPSVEWQTYSWDYETFGSYYGSKKACEPVHIQMNLDDSNVAVINTTLQPLEGYTVSLKCYDLKGRRISERTEKGVSVAPNSKKEIFKAGTGELAGTYILRLLLTDIKGRTVSVNDYILKDKDTADYQSLNSVPQVRLKARSLKPSADGKQRFEVSNPDKNIAMNLKFNLRDRETGEIILPAYFSDGYFHLLPGEKRIIEVSSPSEGNISVEGYNIEKTIIIR
;
A
#
# COMPACT_ATOMS: atom_id res chain seq x y z
N MET A 1 -42.34 7.09 -42.66
CA MET A 1 -41.41 6.69 -41.57
C MET A 1 -40.14 6.15 -42.23
N ASN A 2 -39.00 6.81 -42.02
CA ASN A 2 -37.77 6.55 -42.79
C ASN A 2 -37.07 5.28 -42.24
N ILE A 3 -36.74 4.34 -43.12
CA ILE A 3 -36.07 3.07 -42.84
C ILE A 3 -34.79 3.29 -41.98
N ARG A 4 -34.13 4.44 -42.13
CA ARG A 4 -32.97 4.84 -41.30
C ARG A 4 -33.29 4.95 -39.78
N ASN A 5 -34.48 5.44 -39.41
CA ASN A 5 -34.91 5.58 -38.02
C ASN A 5 -35.29 4.24 -37.37
N ILE A 6 -35.73 3.27 -38.20
CA ILE A 6 -36.03 1.91 -37.74
C ILE A 6 -34.73 1.14 -37.45
N ILE A 7 -33.72 1.30 -38.31
CA ILE A 7 -32.40 0.65 -38.14
C ILE A 7 -31.67 1.23 -36.91
N VAL A 8 -31.71 2.55 -36.70
CA VAL A 8 -31.10 3.19 -35.53
C VAL A 8 -31.83 2.78 -34.25
N SER A 9 -33.16 2.67 -34.28
CA SER A 9 -33.93 2.18 -33.11
C SER A 9 -33.69 0.70 -32.83
N LEU A 10 -33.46 -0.13 -33.82
CA LEU A 10 -33.13 -1.54 -33.65
C LEU A 10 -31.69 -1.75 -33.18
N ILE A 11 -30.74 -0.92 -33.61
CA ILE A 11 -29.34 -0.96 -33.12
C ILE A 11 -29.29 -0.48 -31.68
N LEU A 12 -30.00 0.58 -31.29
CA LEU A 12 -30.11 1.04 -29.91
C LEU A 12 -30.81 0.01 -28.99
N ALA A 13 -31.87 -0.64 -29.48
CA ALA A 13 -32.53 -1.71 -28.72
C ALA A 13 -31.65 -2.95 -28.56
N ALA A 14 -30.86 -3.32 -29.58
CA ALA A 14 -29.90 -4.42 -29.50
C ALA A 14 -28.71 -4.10 -28.61
N ALA A 15 -28.23 -2.86 -28.61
CA ALA A 15 -27.18 -2.44 -27.70
C ALA A 15 -27.66 -2.38 -26.23
N CYS A 16 -28.89 -1.90 -25.99
CA CYS A 16 -29.47 -1.93 -24.65
C CYS A 16 -29.75 -3.35 -24.16
N SER A 17 -30.18 -4.27 -25.06
CA SER A 17 -30.42 -5.66 -24.67
C SER A 17 -29.12 -6.40 -24.34
N SER A 18 -28.03 -6.15 -25.09
CA SER A 18 -26.75 -6.79 -24.81
C SER A 18 -26.12 -6.34 -23.46
N VAL A 19 -26.30 -5.08 -23.08
CA VAL A 19 -25.86 -4.57 -21.75
C VAL A 19 -26.74 -5.15 -20.63
N MET A 20 -28.05 -5.22 -20.85
CA MET A 20 -28.96 -5.86 -19.89
C MET A 20 -28.71 -7.37 -19.76
N ASP A 21 -28.36 -8.05 -20.84
CA ASP A 21 -28.03 -9.47 -20.84
C ASP A 21 -26.71 -9.75 -20.13
N ALA A 22 -25.66 -8.95 -20.34
CA ALA A 22 -24.39 -9.05 -19.63
C ALA A 22 -24.60 -8.85 -18.13
N GLN A 23 -25.34 -7.82 -17.72
CA GLN A 23 -25.64 -7.53 -16.34
C GLN A 23 -26.49 -8.64 -15.67
N SER A 24 -27.41 -9.28 -16.43
CA SER A 24 -28.21 -10.40 -15.94
C SER A 24 -27.37 -11.68 -15.85
N LEU A 25 -26.43 -11.91 -16.77
CA LEU A 25 -25.49 -13.04 -16.71
C LEU A 25 -24.55 -12.92 -15.50
N HIS A 26 -23.98 -11.75 -15.25
CA HIS A 26 -23.14 -11.52 -14.07
C HIS A 26 -23.93 -11.70 -12.76
N LYS A 27 -25.15 -11.19 -12.67
CA LYS A 27 -26.02 -11.45 -11.52
C LYS A 27 -26.36 -12.93 -11.35
N GLN A 28 -26.52 -13.67 -12.44
CA GLN A 28 -26.73 -15.11 -12.40
C GLN A 28 -25.50 -15.89 -11.92
N GLU A 29 -24.30 -15.47 -12.30
CA GLU A 29 -23.06 -16.07 -11.82
C GLU A 29 -22.86 -15.83 -10.32
N LEU A 30 -23.07 -14.61 -9.84
CA LEU A 30 -23.05 -14.29 -8.41
C LEU A 30 -24.11 -15.06 -7.65
N SER A 31 -25.36 -15.09 -8.14
CA SER A 31 -26.44 -15.82 -7.47
C SER A 31 -26.20 -17.32 -7.41
N LYS A 32 -25.43 -17.86 -8.37
CA LYS A 32 -25.06 -19.28 -8.40
C LYS A 32 -24.03 -19.63 -7.31
N ASN A 33 -23.12 -18.73 -7.01
CA ASN A 33 -22.02 -18.94 -6.06
C ASN A 33 -22.35 -18.41 -4.65
N PHE A 34 -23.03 -17.29 -4.54
CA PHE A 34 -23.18 -16.52 -3.30
C PHE A 34 -24.61 -16.03 -3.02
N GLY A 35 -25.54 -16.24 -3.93
CA GLY A 35 -26.89 -15.65 -3.86
C GLY A 35 -26.95 -14.21 -4.41
N LEU A 36 -28.16 -13.68 -4.55
CA LEU A 36 -28.35 -12.27 -4.91
C LEU A 36 -28.19 -11.39 -3.67
N PRO A 37 -27.52 -10.25 -3.76
CA PRO A 37 -27.41 -9.32 -2.66
C PRO A 37 -28.79 -8.81 -2.26
N SER A 38 -29.04 -8.82 -0.96
CA SER A 38 -30.24 -8.27 -0.36
C SER A 38 -29.86 -7.48 0.88
N PRO A 39 -30.64 -6.44 1.23
CA PRO A 39 -30.41 -5.74 2.49
C PRO A 39 -30.39 -6.70 3.67
N GLN A 40 -29.43 -6.51 4.57
CA GLN A 40 -29.28 -7.30 5.78
C GLN A 40 -30.52 -7.12 6.68
N PRO A 41 -31.07 -8.19 7.28
CA PRO A 41 -32.15 -8.07 8.27
C PRO A 41 -31.72 -7.18 9.44
N LYS A 42 -32.55 -6.24 9.83
CA LYS A 42 -32.23 -5.24 10.88
C LYS A 42 -31.88 -5.86 12.23
N GLU A 43 -32.45 -7.00 12.56
CA GLU A 43 -32.18 -7.77 13.77
C GLU A 43 -30.81 -8.41 13.82
N THR A 44 -30.13 -8.44 12.70
CA THR A 44 -28.73 -8.97 12.60
C THR A 44 -27.67 -7.86 12.59
N LEU A 45 -28.08 -6.58 12.58
CA LEU A 45 -27.16 -5.46 12.66
C LEU A 45 -26.46 -5.43 14.03
N PRO A 46 -25.19 -5.05 14.10
CA PRO A 46 -24.50 -4.88 15.37
C PRO A 46 -25.14 -3.77 16.21
N VAL A 47 -25.14 -3.95 17.52
CA VAL A 47 -25.76 -3.02 18.47
C VAL A 47 -24.75 -2.57 19.53
N SER A 48 -24.87 -1.32 19.94
CA SER A 48 -24.15 -0.76 21.10
C SER A 48 -25.15 -0.22 22.13
N SER A 49 -24.82 -0.34 23.41
CA SER A 49 -25.55 0.30 24.50
C SER A 49 -25.31 1.81 24.55
N VAL A 50 -24.30 2.30 23.88
CA VAL A 50 -23.94 3.71 23.81
C VAL A 50 -24.59 4.34 22.57
N PRO A 51 -25.47 5.32 22.72
CA PRO A 51 -26.04 6.03 21.58
C PRO A 51 -24.95 6.76 20.79
N VAL A 52 -25.08 6.75 19.46
CA VAL A 52 -24.21 7.55 18.59
C VAL A 52 -24.36 9.04 18.92
N ALA A 53 -23.27 9.69 19.24
CA ALA A 53 -23.25 11.12 19.50
C ALA A 53 -23.21 11.89 18.16
N MET A 54 -24.31 12.56 17.82
CA MET A 54 -24.32 13.41 16.63
C MET A 54 -23.51 14.66 16.88
N PRO A 55 -22.60 15.02 15.97
CA PRO A 55 -21.80 16.24 16.09
C PRO A 55 -22.65 17.50 15.93
N GLN A 56 -22.12 18.61 16.36
CA GLN A 56 -22.74 19.92 16.12
C GLN A 56 -22.44 20.36 14.68
N LYS A 57 -23.47 20.72 13.92
CA LYS A 57 -23.30 21.27 12.58
C LYS A 57 -22.42 22.51 12.59
N ALA A 58 -21.43 22.54 11.71
CA ALA A 58 -20.58 23.70 11.54
C ALA A 58 -21.37 24.90 10.99
N GLU A 59 -20.99 26.08 11.40
CA GLU A 59 -21.53 27.31 10.84
C GLU A 59 -21.06 27.47 9.39
N ARG A 60 -21.96 27.77 8.48
CA ARG A 60 -21.65 28.04 7.08
C ARG A 60 -20.89 29.36 6.97
N LYS A 61 -19.66 29.32 6.49
CA LYS A 61 -18.88 30.53 6.26
C LYS A 61 -18.59 30.62 4.76
N PRO A 62 -18.92 31.76 4.10
CA PRO A 62 -18.48 31.96 2.72
C PRO A 62 -16.97 31.83 2.65
N ALA A 63 -16.48 30.82 1.96
CA ALA A 63 -15.06 30.66 1.69
C ALA A 63 -14.74 31.33 0.33
N VAL A 64 -13.61 31.99 0.27
CA VAL A 64 -13.10 32.58 -0.97
C VAL A 64 -12.25 31.56 -1.67
N THR A 65 -12.42 31.45 -2.97
CA THR A 65 -11.57 30.58 -3.82
C THR A 65 -10.15 31.14 -3.86
N VAL A 66 -9.18 30.26 -3.66
CA VAL A 66 -7.76 30.56 -3.73
C VAL A 66 -7.14 29.78 -4.88
N LEU A 67 -6.47 30.51 -5.78
CA LEU A 67 -5.60 29.92 -6.80
C LEU A 67 -4.18 29.89 -6.23
N LYS A 68 -3.73 28.70 -5.82
CA LYS A 68 -2.39 28.46 -5.27
C LYS A 68 -1.44 28.11 -6.43
N PRO A 69 -0.36 28.87 -6.68
CA PRO A 69 0.60 28.54 -7.71
C PRO A 69 1.22 27.13 -7.50
N VAL A 70 1.25 26.34 -8.56
CA VAL A 70 1.90 25.02 -8.61
C VAL A 70 3.14 25.09 -9.49
N SER A 71 3.05 25.83 -10.60
CA SER A 71 4.16 26.17 -11.48
C SER A 71 3.95 27.60 -12.03
N ASP A 72 4.82 28.03 -12.91
CA ASP A 72 4.73 29.39 -13.52
C ASP A 72 3.45 29.60 -14.31
N ASN A 73 2.85 28.52 -14.84
CA ASN A 73 1.67 28.55 -15.69
C ASN A 73 0.48 27.75 -15.15
N ALA A 74 0.55 27.21 -13.92
CA ALA A 74 -0.50 26.39 -13.32
C ALA A 74 -0.81 26.77 -11.88
N TRP A 75 -2.10 26.73 -11.51
CA TRP A 75 -2.62 27.04 -10.18
C TRP A 75 -3.62 25.98 -9.71
N GLU A 76 -3.49 25.55 -8.49
CA GLU A 76 -4.45 24.67 -7.81
C GLU A 76 -5.62 25.48 -7.23
N ILE A 77 -6.85 24.99 -7.41
CA ILE A 77 -8.08 25.58 -6.85
C ILE A 77 -8.34 24.93 -5.49
N THR A 78 -7.81 25.54 -4.42
CA THR A 78 -7.70 24.89 -3.08
C THR A 78 -8.85 25.18 -2.13
N SER A 79 -9.71 26.16 -2.39
CA SER A 79 -10.77 26.57 -1.45
C SER A 79 -11.96 27.19 -2.18
N GLY A 80 -12.98 27.58 -1.42
CA GLY A 80 -14.16 28.25 -1.98
C GLY A 80 -15.20 27.30 -2.55
N TRP A 81 -15.01 26.01 -2.45
CA TRP A 81 -15.93 25.02 -2.97
C TRP A 81 -17.17 24.87 -2.10
N LYS A 82 -18.32 24.71 -2.76
CA LYS A 82 -19.63 24.46 -2.15
C LYS A 82 -20.15 23.14 -2.64
N LEU A 83 -20.62 22.29 -1.71
CA LEU A 83 -21.29 21.02 -2.02
C LEU A 83 -22.80 21.17 -1.90
N TYR A 84 -23.53 20.76 -2.92
CA TYR A 84 -24.99 20.73 -2.95
C TYR A 84 -25.49 19.30 -3.18
N GLU A 85 -26.62 18.97 -2.56
CA GLU A 85 -27.31 17.69 -2.75
C GLU A 85 -28.31 17.77 -3.90
N GLY A 86 -28.18 16.90 -4.91
CA GLY A 86 -29.19 16.66 -5.94
C GLY A 86 -29.70 17.88 -6.64
N ASP A 87 -31.01 18.10 -6.56
CA ASP A 87 -31.74 19.21 -7.20
C ASP A 87 -31.67 20.55 -6.43
N LYS A 88 -30.97 20.59 -5.32
CA LYS A 88 -30.81 21.78 -4.46
C LYS A 88 -29.67 22.73 -4.90
N VAL A 89 -29.21 22.60 -6.11
CA VAL A 89 -28.13 23.45 -6.66
C VAL A 89 -28.58 24.92 -6.70
N LEU A 90 -27.67 25.81 -6.27
CA LEU A 90 -27.88 27.26 -6.21
C LEU A 90 -28.97 27.70 -5.21
N THR A 91 -29.33 26.86 -4.25
CA THR A 91 -30.16 27.25 -3.09
C THR A 91 -29.27 27.77 -1.96
N ASP A 92 -29.89 28.22 -0.87
CA ASP A 92 -29.18 28.59 0.37
C ASP A 92 -28.73 27.37 1.19
N GLU A 93 -29.04 26.14 0.71
CA GLU A 93 -28.67 24.87 1.36
C GLU A 93 -27.45 24.26 0.71
N TRP A 94 -26.28 24.58 1.22
CA TRP A 94 -24.99 24.06 0.76
C TRP A 94 -24.04 23.80 1.93
N TYR A 95 -22.95 23.05 1.69
CA TYR A 95 -21.87 22.78 2.65
C TYR A 95 -20.55 23.33 2.12
N ASN A 96 -19.65 23.75 3.01
CA ASN A 96 -18.28 24.05 2.62
C ASN A 96 -17.61 22.74 2.23
N ALA A 97 -17.35 22.54 0.94
CA ALA A 97 -16.79 21.30 0.43
C ALA A 97 -15.28 21.19 0.69
N VAL A 98 -14.86 19.97 0.96
CA VAL A 98 -13.44 19.59 1.00
C VAL A 98 -13.03 19.13 -0.40
N VAL A 99 -12.05 19.80 -0.98
CA VAL A 99 -11.45 19.44 -2.28
C VAL A 99 -9.94 19.67 -2.17
N PRO A 100 -9.12 18.63 -2.38
CA PRO A 100 -9.47 17.22 -2.62
C PRO A 100 -10.23 16.56 -1.47
N GLY A 101 -11.23 15.72 -1.81
CA GLY A 101 -12.01 14.99 -0.81
C GLY A 101 -13.27 14.35 -1.38
N THR A 102 -14.02 13.67 -0.50
CA THR A 102 -15.27 13.02 -0.87
C THR A 102 -16.49 13.74 -0.30
N VAL A 103 -17.68 13.33 -0.74
CA VAL A 103 -18.95 13.81 -0.17
C VAL A 103 -19.00 13.53 1.32
N LEU A 104 -18.67 12.30 1.74
CA LEU A 104 -18.70 11.91 3.15
C LEU A 104 -17.69 12.72 3.97
N THR A 105 -16.47 12.92 3.47
CA THR A 105 -15.46 13.76 4.13
C THR A 105 -16.01 15.17 4.38
N THR A 106 -16.66 15.76 3.39
CA THR A 106 -17.31 17.09 3.54
C THR A 106 -18.39 17.05 4.61
N LEU A 107 -19.29 16.08 4.57
CA LEU A 107 -20.42 16.02 5.49
C LEU A 107 -20.01 15.74 6.94
N VAL A 108 -18.95 14.95 7.14
CA VAL A 108 -18.36 14.72 8.47
C VAL A 108 -17.69 15.96 8.99
N GLN A 109 -16.87 16.65 8.20
CA GLN A 109 -16.22 17.90 8.62
C GLN A 109 -17.22 19.03 8.89
N GLN A 110 -18.37 19.02 8.20
CA GLN A 110 -19.44 20.00 8.44
C GLN A 110 -20.37 19.59 9.61
N GLY A 111 -20.05 18.50 10.32
CA GLY A 111 -20.83 18.03 11.47
C GLY A 111 -22.25 17.56 11.12
N VAL A 112 -22.47 17.13 9.88
CA VAL A 112 -23.73 16.52 9.47
C VAL A 112 -23.83 15.09 9.97
N TYR A 113 -22.72 14.38 9.89
CA TYR A 113 -22.58 13.00 10.35
C TYR A 113 -21.40 12.85 11.31
N PRO A 114 -21.44 11.86 12.21
CA PRO A 114 -20.32 11.55 13.09
C PRO A 114 -19.17 10.91 12.29
N ASP A 115 -17.97 10.91 12.88
CA ASP A 115 -16.82 10.20 12.29
C ASP A 115 -17.14 8.71 12.12
N PRO A 116 -17.17 8.16 10.90
CA PRO A 116 -17.50 6.75 10.66
C PRO A 116 -16.49 5.78 11.26
N LYS A 117 -15.27 6.23 11.57
CA LYS A 117 -14.19 5.41 12.11
C LYS A 117 -14.40 5.01 13.58
N PHE A 118 -15.32 5.66 14.32
CA PHE A 118 -15.52 5.39 15.74
C PHE A 118 -16.74 4.51 16.01
N GLY A 119 -16.54 3.38 16.67
CA GLY A 119 -17.59 2.48 17.13
C GLY A 119 -18.55 2.06 16.01
N LEU A 120 -19.84 2.26 16.23
CA LEU A 120 -20.89 1.98 15.22
C LEU A 120 -21.38 3.24 14.49
N ASN A 121 -20.61 4.32 14.50
CA ASN A 121 -21.01 5.60 13.89
C ASN A 121 -21.33 5.48 12.39
N ASN A 122 -20.60 4.61 11.66
CA ASN A 122 -20.86 4.38 10.23
C ASN A 122 -22.29 3.89 9.98
N LEU A 123 -22.90 3.14 10.91
CA LEU A 123 -24.29 2.68 10.80
C LEU A 123 -25.32 3.79 10.98
N ALA A 124 -24.94 4.91 11.60
CA ALA A 124 -25.81 6.09 11.74
C ALA A 124 -25.83 6.97 10.48
N ILE A 125 -24.96 6.70 9.53
CA ILE A 125 -24.84 7.43 8.26
C ILE A 125 -25.71 6.71 7.22
N PRO A 126 -26.62 7.40 6.52
CA PRO A 126 -27.46 6.77 5.51
C PRO A 126 -26.65 6.17 4.35
N ASP A 127 -26.94 4.92 3.96
CA ASP A 127 -26.30 4.26 2.80
C ASP A 127 -26.82 4.81 1.44
N ASP A 128 -27.80 5.71 1.47
CA ASP A 128 -28.33 6.34 0.27
C ASP A 128 -27.49 7.51 -0.27
N LEU A 129 -26.44 7.94 0.45
CA LEU A 129 -25.52 9.00 -0.03
C LEU A 129 -24.91 8.64 -1.39
N CYS A 130 -24.56 7.36 -1.59
CA CYS A 130 -24.03 6.86 -2.86
C CYS A 130 -25.09 6.73 -3.98
N ARG A 131 -26.34 7.05 -3.71
CA ARG A 131 -27.45 6.97 -4.68
C ARG A 131 -28.00 8.32 -5.08
N LYS A 132 -27.36 9.41 -4.61
CA LYS A 132 -27.75 10.79 -4.86
C LYS A 132 -26.78 11.47 -5.82
N ASP A 133 -27.28 12.42 -6.58
CA ASP A 133 -26.47 13.35 -7.36
C ASP A 133 -25.87 14.39 -6.45
N TRP A 134 -24.63 14.80 -6.73
CA TRP A 134 -23.91 15.82 -5.98
C TRP A 134 -23.30 16.88 -6.90
N TRP A 135 -23.31 18.13 -6.45
CA TRP A 135 -22.71 19.25 -7.17
C TRP A 135 -21.64 19.92 -6.35
N TYR A 136 -20.47 20.06 -6.94
CA TYR A 136 -19.40 20.91 -6.41
C TYR A 136 -19.38 22.19 -7.23
N CYS A 137 -19.47 23.36 -6.55
CA CYS A 137 -19.48 24.66 -7.23
C CYS A 137 -18.48 25.59 -6.57
N THR A 138 -17.78 26.40 -7.39
CA THR A 138 -16.88 27.44 -6.90
C THR A 138 -16.87 28.65 -7.85
N ASP A 139 -16.59 29.81 -7.32
CA ASP A 139 -16.42 31.04 -8.11
C ASP A 139 -14.92 31.25 -8.35
N VAL A 140 -14.47 31.39 -9.59
CA VAL A 140 -13.05 31.54 -9.96
C VAL A 140 -12.78 32.90 -10.54
N THR A 141 -11.91 33.68 -9.88
CA THR A 141 -11.46 34.98 -10.37
C THR A 141 -10.12 34.84 -11.06
N LEU A 142 -10.06 35.24 -12.35
CA LEU A 142 -8.84 35.21 -13.16
C LEU A 142 -8.19 36.60 -13.21
N THR A 143 -6.87 36.66 -13.26
CA THR A 143 -6.12 37.88 -13.46
C THR A 143 -6.09 38.28 -14.94
N ASP A 144 -5.82 39.55 -15.21
CA ASP A 144 -5.68 40.02 -16.59
C ASP A 144 -4.50 39.31 -17.31
N GLU A 145 -3.44 38.97 -16.58
CA GLU A 145 -2.28 38.19 -17.09
C GLU A 145 -2.63 36.75 -17.53
N MET A 146 -3.54 36.11 -16.79
CA MET A 146 -4.03 34.80 -17.18
C MET A 146 -4.91 34.82 -18.42
N LEU A 147 -5.55 35.94 -18.70
CA LEU A 147 -6.49 36.13 -19.80
C LEU A 147 -5.86 36.66 -21.08
N ASP A 148 -4.73 37.38 -20.99
CA ASP A 148 -4.15 38.13 -22.10
C ASP A 148 -3.47 37.19 -23.11
N GLY A 149 -4.20 36.77 -24.14
CA GLY A 149 -3.70 35.98 -25.26
C GLY A 149 -3.42 34.52 -24.93
N LYS A 150 -3.73 34.07 -23.70
CA LYS A 150 -3.46 32.68 -23.25
C LYS A 150 -4.58 31.71 -23.65
N THR A 151 -4.19 30.48 -23.84
CA THR A 151 -5.10 29.32 -23.84
C THR A 151 -5.25 28.81 -22.41
N LEU A 152 -6.50 28.57 -21.99
CA LEU A 152 -6.83 28.17 -20.64
C LEU A 152 -7.42 26.79 -20.60
N GLU A 153 -6.87 25.91 -19.77
CA GLU A 153 -7.39 24.58 -19.51
C GLU A 153 -7.70 24.37 -18.02
N LEU A 154 -8.78 23.65 -17.76
CA LEU A 154 -9.03 23.03 -16.44
C LEU A 154 -8.51 21.59 -16.46
N LEU A 155 -7.73 21.23 -15.44
CA LEU A 155 -7.24 19.87 -15.22
C LEU A 155 -7.82 19.34 -13.92
N PHE A 156 -8.59 18.24 -14.01
CA PHE A 156 -9.02 17.44 -12.85
C PHE A 156 -8.16 16.19 -12.78
N ASN A 157 -7.44 15.99 -11.69
CA ASN A 157 -6.55 14.87 -11.50
C ASN A 157 -7.27 13.58 -11.02
N GLY A 158 -8.52 13.70 -10.58
CA GLY A 158 -9.37 12.55 -10.24
C GLY A 158 -10.73 12.94 -9.69
N ILE A 159 -11.78 12.41 -10.29
CA ILE A 159 -13.16 12.48 -9.78
C ILE A 159 -13.73 11.07 -9.71
N ASN A 160 -14.25 10.66 -8.58
CA ASN A 160 -14.99 9.41 -8.46
C ASN A 160 -16.50 9.70 -8.48
N TYR A 161 -17.34 9.17 -9.37
CA TYR A 161 -16.98 8.18 -10.37
C TYR A 161 -17.25 8.70 -11.79
N LYS A 162 -18.43 9.35 -12.03
CA LYS A 162 -18.87 9.97 -13.26
C LYS A 162 -19.24 11.42 -13.02
N ALA A 163 -18.77 12.34 -13.85
CA ALA A 163 -19.10 13.75 -13.68
C ALA A 163 -19.24 14.48 -15.03
N ASP A 164 -20.10 15.50 -15.02
CA ASP A 164 -20.15 16.56 -16.01
C ASP A 164 -19.52 17.82 -15.46
N VAL A 165 -18.66 18.46 -16.24
CA VAL A 165 -17.99 19.71 -15.87
C VAL A 165 -18.59 20.87 -16.64
N TRP A 166 -18.94 21.92 -15.91
CA TRP A 166 -19.57 23.15 -16.42
C TRP A 166 -18.73 24.36 -16.08
N PHE A 167 -18.50 25.23 -17.06
CA PHE A 167 -17.82 26.51 -16.87
C PHE A 167 -18.67 27.64 -17.46
N ASN A 168 -19.03 28.64 -16.63
CA ASN A 168 -19.93 29.75 -17.02
C ASN A 168 -21.21 29.25 -17.70
N ASP A 169 -21.93 28.33 -17.05
CA ASP A 169 -23.19 27.72 -17.52
C ASP A 169 -23.09 26.90 -18.82
N THR A 170 -21.88 26.66 -19.33
CA THR A 170 -21.63 25.82 -20.50
C THR A 170 -20.97 24.52 -20.08
N LYS A 171 -21.53 23.39 -20.51
CA LYS A 171 -20.89 22.08 -20.31
C LYS A 171 -19.63 22.00 -21.18
N VAL A 172 -18.46 21.85 -20.53
CA VAL A 172 -17.16 21.76 -21.22
C VAL A 172 -16.72 20.32 -21.44
N GLY A 173 -17.27 19.37 -20.68
CA GLY A 173 -17.00 17.94 -20.92
C GLY A 173 -17.49 17.05 -19.80
N SER A 174 -17.02 15.80 -19.84
CA SER A 174 -17.39 14.75 -18.88
C SER A 174 -16.17 13.90 -18.52
N ILE A 175 -16.16 13.35 -17.30
CA ILE A 175 -15.17 12.41 -16.79
C ILE A 175 -15.89 11.13 -16.40
N ALA A 176 -15.26 9.97 -16.58
CA ALA A 176 -15.76 8.69 -16.11
C ALA A 176 -14.61 7.75 -15.71
N GLY A 177 -14.74 7.18 -14.51
CA GLY A 177 -13.72 6.39 -13.81
C GLY A 177 -12.90 7.24 -12.85
N ALA A 178 -12.49 6.65 -11.72
CA ALA A 178 -11.84 7.38 -10.63
C ALA A 178 -10.39 7.78 -10.92
N PHE A 179 -9.74 7.16 -11.91
CA PHE A 179 -8.28 7.19 -12.10
C PHE A 179 -7.84 7.83 -13.42
N ILE A 180 -8.75 8.53 -14.10
CA ILE A 180 -8.48 9.28 -15.33
C ILE A 180 -8.51 10.78 -15.06
N ARG A 181 -7.58 11.50 -15.70
CA ARG A 181 -7.57 12.97 -15.69
C ARG A 181 -8.61 13.52 -16.67
N GLY A 182 -9.25 14.62 -16.29
CA GLY A 182 -10.11 15.41 -17.18
C GLY A 182 -9.43 16.72 -17.55
N ARG A 183 -9.21 16.97 -18.86
CA ARG A 183 -8.68 18.22 -19.38
C ARG A 183 -9.72 18.92 -20.22
N PHE A 184 -10.02 20.17 -19.95
CA PHE A 184 -11.08 20.93 -20.61
C PHE A 184 -10.58 22.31 -21.01
N ASP A 185 -10.62 22.61 -22.30
CA ASP A 185 -10.37 23.93 -22.85
C ASP A 185 -11.54 24.86 -22.47
N ILE A 186 -11.21 25.92 -21.74
CA ILE A 186 -12.15 26.95 -21.31
C ILE A 186 -11.85 28.32 -21.91
N THR A 187 -10.89 28.41 -22.83
CA THR A 187 -10.36 29.68 -23.39
C THR A 187 -11.46 30.62 -23.88
N SER A 188 -12.40 30.11 -24.68
CA SER A 188 -13.48 30.92 -25.26
C SER A 188 -14.56 31.33 -24.25
N LEU A 189 -14.61 30.71 -23.08
CA LEU A 189 -15.61 30.94 -22.04
C LEU A 189 -15.07 31.80 -20.90
N ALA A 190 -13.74 31.84 -20.75
CA ALA A 190 -13.09 32.49 -19.64
C ALA A 190 -13.27 34.02 -19.64
N ARG A 191 -13.50 34.57 -18.46
CA ARG A 191 -13.63 36.01 -18.18
C ARG A 191 -13.06 36.31 -16.80
N LYS A 192 -13.07 37.53 -16.34
CA LYS A 192 -12.50 37.89 -15.03
C LYS A 192 -13.17 37.13 -13.87
N GLU A 193 -14.50 37.12 -13.86
CA GLU A 193 -15.29 36.36 -12.85
C GLU A 193 -15.98 35.18 -13.51
N ASN A 194 -15.72 33.98 -13.00
CA ASN A 194 -16.20 32.72 -13.58
C ASN A 194 -16.89 31.87 -12.53
N LYS A 195 -17.75 30.97 -13.01
CA LYS A 195 -18.36 29.91 -12.20
C LYS A 195 -17.91 28.57 -12.72
N LEU A 196 -17.39 27.75 -11.84
CA LEU A 196 -17.07 26.35 -12.10
C LEU A 196 -18.06 25.47 -11.33
N ALA A 197 -18.70 24.52 -12.03
CA ALA A 197 -19.59 23.56 -11.41
C ALA A 197 -19.29 22.15 -11.93
N VAL A 198 -19.33 21.16 -11.05
CA VAL A 198 -19.11 19.75 -11.33
C VAL A 198 -20.30 18.98 -10.82
N HIS A 199 -21.03 18.35 -11.73
CA HIS A 199 -22.14 17.45 -11.41
C HIS A 199 -21.63 16.03 -11.35
N ILE A 200 -21.64 15.43 -10.16
CA ILE A 200 -21.22 14.03 -9.97
C ILE A 200 -22.46 13.16 -9.85
N TYR A 201 -22.50 12.13 -10.70
CA TYR A 201 -23.58 11.15 -10.73
C TYR A 201 -23.29 10.00 -9.77
N PRO A 202 -24.33 9.39 -9.18
CA PRO A 202 -24.16 8.18 -8.38
C PRO A 202 -23.63 7.03 -9.23
N PRO A 203 -22.84 6.10 -8.65
CA PRO A 203 -22.49 4.84 -9.32
C PRO A 203 -23.75 4.04 -9.62
N ALA A 204 -23.76 3.34 -10.76
CA ALA A 204 -24.93 2.56 -11.19
C ALA A 204 -25.14 1.31 -10.31
N ASN A 205 -24.05 0.76 -9.76
CA ASN A 205 -24.05 -0.45 -8.95
C ASN A 205 -23.26 -0.24 -7.64
N PRO A 206 -23.79 0.53 -6.69
CA PRO A 206 -23.07 0.90 -5.46
C PRO A 206 -22.93 -0.26 -4.45
N GLY A 207 -23.35 -1.47 -4.82
CA GLY A 207 -23.35 -2.62 -3.93
C GLY A 207 -24.35 -2.56 -2.78
N VAL A 208 -24.34 -3.59 -1.95
CA VAL A 208 -25.14 -3.69 -0.72
C VAL A 208 -24.17 -4.16 0.39
N PRO A 209 -23.67 -3.27 1.23
CA PRO A 209 -22.71 -3.64 2.27
C PRO A 209 -23.33 -4.63 3.27
N HIS A 210 -22.47 -5.49 3.81
CA HIS A 210 -22.78 -6.41 4.88
C HIS A 210 -22.16 -5.91 6.19
N GLU A 211 -22.96 -5.76 7.21
CA GLU A 211 -22.51 -5.25 8.51
C GLU A 211 -22.25 -6.42 9.45
N GLN A 212 -21.00 -6.64 9.80
CA GLN A 212 -20.55 -7.74 10.63
C GLN A 212 -21.16 -7.67 12.04
N SER A 213 -21.69 -8.81 12.51
CA SER A 213 -22.14 -9.01 13.89
C SER A 213 -22.06 -10.50 14.27
N PRO A 214 -22.19 -10.85 15.55
CA PRO A 214 -22.22 -12.26 15.96
C PRO A 214 -23.34 -13.06 15.31
N SER A 215 -24.48 -12.43 14.99
CA SER A 215 -25.65 -13.08 14.37
C SER A 215 -25.59 -13.08 12.85
N ALA A 216 -25.01 -12.07 12.23
CA ALA A 216 -24.86 -11.98 10.79
C ALA A 216 -23.68 -12.83 10.27
N GLY A 217 -22.61 -12.95 11.07
CA GLY A 217 -21.37 -13.57 10.64
C GLY A 217 -20.61 -12.73 9.61
N GLY A 218 -19.60 -13.30 8.96
CA GLY A 218 -18.82 -12.66 7.92
C GLY A 218 -19.64 -12.34 6.67
N GLY A 219 -19.35 -11.21 6.05
CA GLY A 219 -20.09 -10.69 4.91
C GLY A 219 -19.53 -11.08 3.56
N TRP A 220 -20.20 -10.60 2.52
CA TRP A 220 -19.77 -10.73 1.13
C TRP A 220 -18.76 -9.64 0.80
N ASN A 221 -17.63 -10.02 0.28
CA ASN A 221 -16.64 -9.07 -0.25
C ASN A 221 -17.23 -8.30 -1.43
N GLY A 222 -17.08 -6.96 -1.39
CA GLY A 222 -17.55 -6.08 -2.45
C GLY A 222 -19.06 -5.91 -2.48
N GLY A 223 -19.74 -6.05 -1.34
CA GLY A 223 -21.18 -5.87 -1.28
C GLY A 223 -21.93 -6.65 -2.36
N ALA A 224 -21.30 -7.68 -2.87
CA ALA A 224 -21.73 -8.67 -3.85
C ALA A 224 -21.72 -8.28 -5.33
N LEU A 225 -21.41 -7.07 -5.77
CA LEU A 225 -21.42 -6.78 -7.21
C LEU A 225 -20.13 -6.17 -7.77
N CYS A 226 -19.59 -5.10 -7.21
CA CYS A 226 -18.36 -4.42 -7.68
C CYS A 226 -18.29 -4.23 -9.21
N LEU A 227 -19.36 -3.78 -9.83
CA LEU A 227 -19.50 -3.73 -11.30
C LEU A 227 -19.02 -2.42 -11.94
N ASP A 228 -18.87 -1.36 -11.14
CA ASP A 228 -18.58 -0.03 -11.65
C ASP A 228 -17.07 0.27 -11.80
N GLY A 229 -16.22 -0.76 -11.88
CA GLY A 229 -14.80 -0.52 -12.16
C GLY A 229 -14.58 0.28 -13.47
N PRO A 230 -13.63 1.24 -13.47
CA PRO A 230 -12.58 1.52 -12.47
C PRO A 230 -13.02 2.49 -11.36
N THR A 231 -13.11 2.01 -10.14
CA THR A 231 -13.45 2.79 -8.93
C THR A 231 -12.77 2.18 -7.69
N PHE A 232 -13.02 2.74 -6.50
CA PHE A 232 -12.56 2.20 -5.22
C PHE A 232 -13.43 1.00 -4.81
N ILE A 233 -13.10 -0.19 -5.32
CA ILE A 233 -13.91 -1.40 -5.17
C ILE A 233 -14.18 -1.72 -3.70
N CYS A 234 -13.17 -1.59 -2.82
CA CYS A 234 -13.30 -1.87 -1.40
C CYS A 234 -14.28 -0.92 -0.67
N SER A 235 -14.61 0.22 -1.24
CA SER A 235 -15.60 1.15 -0.66
C SER A 235 -17.03 0.58 -0.61
N GLU A 236 -17.31 -0.50 -1.35
CA GLU A 236 -18.59 -1.23 -1.24
C GLU A 236 -18.67 -2.11 0.01
N GLY A 237 -17.55 -2.25 0.74
CA GLY A 237 -17.36 -3.14 1.89
C GLY A 237 -16.55 -4.37 1.50
N TRP A 238 -15.61 -4.74 2.36
CA TRP A 238 -14.72 -5.89 2.17
C TRP A 238 -14.49 -6.60 3.50
N ASP A 239 -13.80 -7.74 3.51
CA ASP A 239 -13.50 -8.52 4.72
C ASP A 239 -12.60 -7.79 5.74
N TRP A 240 -12.13 -6.58 5.44
CA TRP A 240 -11.28 -5.75 6.29
C TRP A 240 -11.78 -4.30 6.46
N MET A 241 -12.85 -3.89 5.76
CA MET A 241 -13.42 -2.55 5.84
C MET A 241 -14.94 -2.57 5.57
N PRO A 242 -15.77 -1.86 6.36
CA PRO A 242 -17.21 -1.76 6.10
C PRO A 242 -17.48 -0.92 4.85
N GLY A 243 -18.71 -0.98 4.35
CA GLY A 243 -19.15 -0.12 3.25
C GLY A 243 -19.05 1.36 3.58
N VAL A 244 -18.30 2.11 2.76
CA VAL A 244 -18.20 3.57 2.85
C VAL A 244 -19.48 4.19 2.28
N ARG A 245 -20.19 5.00 3.05
CA ARG A 245 -21.58 5.37 2.76
C ARG A 245 -21.79 6.16 1.47
N ASP A 246 -20.80 6.93 1.05
CA ASP A 246 -20.79 7.63 -0.24
C ASP A 246 -20.04 6.88 -1.35
N ARG A 247 -19.47 5.69 -1.09
CA ARG A 247 -18.55 4.96 -2.00
C ARG A 247 -17.40 5.82 -2.49
N ASN A 248 -16.92 6.74 -1.64
CA ASN A 248 -15.88 7.72 -1.95
C ASN A 248 -16.20 8.60 -3.18
N ILE A 249 -17.47 8.94 -3.42
CA ILE A 249 -17.87 9.89 -4.46
C ILE A 249 -17.29 11.27 -4.12
N GLY A 250 -16.66 11.94 -5.10
CA GLY A 250 -16.15 13.28 -4.91
C GLY A 250 -15.04 13.69 -5.86
N ILE A 251 -14.55 14.92 -5.71
CA ILE A 251 -13.33 15.41 -6.35
C ILE A 251 -12.17 15.03 -5.43
N TRP A 252 -11.67 13.81 -5.55
CA TRP A 252 -10.74 13.22 -4.58
C TRP A 252 -9.27 13.54 -4.82
N GLN A 253 -8.96 14.16 -5.96
CA GLN A 253 -7.64 14.73 -6.26
C GLN A 253 -7.77 16.20 -6.62
N ASP A 254 -6.64 16.88 -6.74
CA ASP A 254 -6.58 18.33 -6.99
C ASP A 254 -7.19 18.73 -8.35
N VAL A 255 -7.61 19.99 -8.39
CA VAL A 255 -8.11 20.67 -9.58
C VAL A 255 -7.18 21.81 -9.91
N GLN A 256 -6.69 21.88 -11.14
CA GLN A 256 -5.76 22.91 -11.58
C GLN A 256 -6.34 23.75 -12.73
N LEU A 257 -5.96 25.00 -12.75
CA LEU A 257 -6.08 25.90 -13.90
C LEU A 257 -4.70 26.02 -14.54
N ILE A 258 -4.63 25.86 -15.87
CA ILE A 258 -3.38 25.96 -16.64
C ILE A 258 -3.55 27.06 -17.70
N ALA A 259 -2.56 27.95 -17.83
CA ALA A 259 -2.52 29.01 -18.84
C ALA A 259 -1.26 28.84 -19.70
N SER A 260 -1.43 28.75 -21.04
CA SER A 260 -0.32 28.54 -21.97
C SER A 260 -0.42 29.43 -23.20
N GLU A 261 0.64 29.52 -24.00
CA GLU A 261 0.64 30.15 -25.34
C GLU A 261 -0.05 29.27 -26.42
N GLY A 262 -0.86 28.30 -26.01
CA GLY A 262 -1.58 27.39 -26.91
C GLY A 262 -0.78 26.19 -27.41
N VAL A 263 0.44 26.01 -26.90
CA VAL A 263 1.25 24.80 -27.17
C VAL A 263 1.66 24.21 -25.81
N VAL A 264 1.31 22.94 -25.59
CA VAL A 264 1.52 22.28 -24.30
C VAL A 264 2.30 20.97 -24.45
N ILE A 265 3.04 20.64 -23.40
CA ILE A 265 3.79 19.38 -23.28
C ILE A 265 2.83 18.28 -22.82
N GLY A 266 2.78 17.17 -23.53
CA GLY A 266 2.00 15.99 -23.19
C GLY A 266 2.64 15.14 -22.07
N ASP A 267 2.21 13.89 -21.95
CA ASP A 267 2.73 12.97 -20.96
C ASP A 267 4.17 12.56 -21.30
N THR A 268 5.10 13.01 -20.49
CA THR A 268 6.53 12.78 -20.69
C THR A 268 6.96 11.52 -19.95
N GLN A 269 7.77 10.69 -20.60
CA GLN A 269 8.38 9.49 -20.04
C GLN A 269 9.89 9.64 -19.97
N VAL A 270 10.49 9.21 -18.86
CA VAL A 270 11.94 9.05 -18.71
C VAL A 270 12.27 7.57 -18.61
N ILE A 271 13.05 7.08 -19.55
CA ILE A 271 13.55 5.70 -19.59
C ILE A 271 15.01 5.71 -19.22
N THR A 272 15.41 4.88 -18.25
CA THR A 272 16.79 4.75 -17.79
C THR A 272 17.31 3.37 -18.13
N ASP A 273 18.43 3.29 -18.87
CA ASP A 273 19.05 2.06 -19.34
C ASP A 273 20.47 1.94 -18.77
N LEU A 274 20.78 0.83 -18.10
CA LEU A 274 22.07 0.51 -17.53
C LEU A 274 22.75 -0.62 -18.32
N PRO A 275 24.07 -0.53 -18.59
CA PRO A 275 24.80 -1.59 -19.28
C PRO A 275 25.18 -2.75 -18.34
N LEU A 276 24.24 -3.23 -17.55
CA LEU A 276 24.46 -4.24 -16.52
C LEU A 276 25.34 -5.43 -16.98
N PRO A 277 26.29 -5.90 -16.17
CA PRO A 277 26.51 -5.57 -14.75
C PRO A 277 27.35 -4.28 -14.51
N ASP A 278 27.80 -3.59 -15.57
CA ASP A 278 28.48 -2.30 -15.43
C ASP A 278 27.45 -1.21 -15.08
N VAL A 279 27.72 -0.45 -14.04
CA VAL A 279 26.89 0.68 -13.58
C VAL A 279 27.63 2.02 -13.64
N SER A 280 28.74 2.06 -14.40
CA SER A 280 29.57 3.26 -14.52
C SER A 280 28.90 4.40 -15.31
N TYR A 281 27.85 4.11 -16.06
CA TYR A 281 27.00 5.11 -16.72
C TYR A 281 25.56 4.61 -16.87
N ALA A 282 24.66 5.55 -17.13
CA ALA A 282 23.29 5.28 -17.55
C ALA A 282 22.99 6.08 -18.82
N ASP A 283 22.28 5.48 -19.76
CA ASP A 283 21.72 6.18 -20.92
C ASP A 283 20.25 6.51 -20.62
N ILE A 284 19.90 7.80 -20.74
CA ILE A 284 18.52 8.28 -20.51
C ILE A 284 17.89 8.57 -21.88
N THR A 285 16.65 8.16 -22.01
CA THR A 285 15.76 8.55 -23.11
C THR A 285 14.56 9.30 -22.56
N VAL A 286 14.28 10.49 -23.08
CA VAL A 286 13.11 11.30 -22.78
C VAL A 286 12.14 11.24 -23.96
N ARG A 287 10.95 10.70 -23.74
CA ARG A 287 9.85 10.67 -24.73
C ARG A 287 8.76 11.62 -24.29
N THR A 288 8.27 12.46 -25.19
CA THR A 288 7.19 13.40 -24.91
C THR A 288 6.34 13.63 -26.17
N SER A 289 5.19 14.24 -26.01
CA SER A 289 4.41 14.78 -27.13
C SER A 289 4.18 16.27 -26.92
N ILE A 290 4.00 16.98 -28.01
CA ILE A 290 3.69 18.41 -28.01
C ILE A 290 2.38 18.61 -28.73
N LYS A 291 1.40 19.17 -28.04
CA LYS A 291 0.07 19.47 -28.56
C LYS A 291 -0.04 20.95 -28.89
N ASN A 292 -0.35 21.25 -30.16
CA ASN A 292 -0.70 22.59 -30.62
C ASN A 292 -2.23 22.73 -30.63
N MET A 293 -2.76 23.59 -29.80
CA MET A 293 -4.19 23.87 -29.63
C MET A 293 -4.69 24.99 -30.55
N LEU A 294 -3.77 25.62 -31.30
CA LEU A 294 -4.05 26.75 -32.19
C LEU A 294 -4.35 26.28 -33.63
N ASP A 295 -5.02 27.09 -34.39
CA ASP A 295 -5.41 26.88 -35.79
C ASP A 295 -4.30 27.17 -36.82
N THR A 296 -3.08 27.44 -36.34
CA THR A 296 -1.88 27.73 -37.14
C THR A 296 -0.70 26.86 -36.69
N ASP A 297 0.14 26.50 -37.68
CA ASP A 297 1.40 25.79 -37.38
C ASP A 297 2.30 26.63 -36.45
N ARG A 298 2.99 25.96 -35.58
CA ARG A 298 3.92 26.61 -34.63
C ARG A 298 5.33 26.05 -34.74
N ASN A 299 6.31 26.95 -34.89
CA ASN A 299 7.71 26.63 -34.67
C ASN A 299 7.97 26.71 -33.17
N ILE A 300 8.42 25.63 -32.58
CA ILE A 300 8.72 25.55 -31.15
C ILE A 300 10.14 25.07 -30.93
N LYS A 301 10.73 25.51 -29.84
CA LYS A 301 11.97 24.98 -29.33
C LYS A 301 11.66 24.24 -28.04
N LEU A 302 11.99 22.94 -28.01
CA LEU A 302 12.06 22.14 -26.78
C LEU A 302 13.48 22.22 -26.24
N ALA A 303 13.64 22.53 -24.96
CA ALA A 303 14.94 22.56 -24.31
C ALA A 303 14.78 22.12 -22.85
N GLY A 304 15.79 21.45 -22.30
CA GLY A 304 15.70 21.02 -20.91
C GLY A 304 16.98 20.32 -20.45
N THR A 305 16.88 19.77 -19.24
CA THR A 305 17.95 18.98 -18.60
C THR A 305 17.34 17.72 -17.98
N ALA A 306 18.01 16.59 -18.17
CA ALA A 306 17.67 15.32 -17.50
C ALA A 306 18.89 14.86 -16.69
N ALA A 307 18.76 14.76 -15.37
CA ALA A 307 19.89 14.46 -14.47
C ALA A 307 21.14 15.33 -14.77
N GLY A 308 20.93 16.61 -15.08
CA GLY A 308 22.00 17.56 -15.41
C GLY A 308 22.54 17.49 -16.85
N VAL A 309 22.04 16.59 -17.70
CA VAL A 309 22.43 16.50 -19.12
C VAL A 309 21.47 17.35 -19.95
N GLU A 310 22.01 18.36 -20.63
CA GLU A 310 21.23 19.27 -21.48
C GLU A 310 20.81 18.62 -22.80
N PHE A 311 19.61 18.97 -23.26
CA PHE A 311 19.12 18.61 -24.59
C PHE A 311 18.28 19.73 -25.19
N SER A 312 18.19 19.80 -26.50
CA SER A 312 17.29 20.73 -27.19
C SER A 312 16.99 20.29 -28.62
N ARG A 313 15.82 20.68 -29.12
CA ARG A 313 15.39 20.45 -30.50
C ARG A 313 14.39 21.52 -30.94
N GLU A 314 14.50 21.97 -32.19
CA GLU A 314 13.47 22.77 -32.85
C GLU A 314 12.59 21.89 -33.72
N ILE A 315 11.28 22.07 -33.65
CA ILE A 315 10.28 21.31 -34.42
C ILE A 315 9.17 22.23 -34.88
N VAL A 316 8.46 21.81 -35.94
CA VAL A 316 7.19 22.40 -36.36
C VAL A 316 6.07 21.51 -35.87
N VAL A 317 5.12 22.05 -35.13
CA VAL A 317 3.90 21.34 -34.73
C VAL A 317 2.74 21.88 -35.56
N PRO A 318 2.10 21.06 -36.40
CA PRO A 318 0.99 21.50 -37.21
C PRO A 318 -0.20 22.00 -36.40
N ALA A 319 -1.04 22.83 -37.00
CA ALA A 319 -2.26 23.34 -36.39
C ALA A 319 -3.15 22.21 -35.87
N LEU A 320 -3.72 22.38 -34.67
CA LEU A 320 -4.66 21.46 -34.00
C LEU A 320 -4.19 19.99 -34.03
N SER A 321 -2.89 19.79 -33.83
CA SER A 321 -2.27 18.46 -33.86
C SER A 321 -1.35 18.18 -32.67
N GLU A 322 -0.93 16.92 -32.57
CA GLU A 322 0.04 16.46 -31.57
C GLU A 322 1.24 15.81 -32.29
N THR A 323 2.44 16.12 -31.87
CA THR A 323 3.70 15.62 -32.44
C THR A 323 4.54 14.96 -31.34
N SER A 324 4.91 13.68 -31.53
CA SER A 324 5.80 12.95 -30.63
C SER A 324 7.25 13.35 -30.84
N VAL A 325 8.00 13.47 -29.76
CA VAL A 325 9.42 13.82 -29.73
C VAL A 325 10.18 12.89 -28.82
N GLU A 326 11.35 12.42 -29.25
CA GLU A 326 12.24 11.60 -28.43
C GLU A 326 13.63 12.20 -28.39
N PHE A 327 14.22 12.30 -27.20
CA PHE A 327 15.63 12.61 -26.95
C PHE A 327 16.31 11.38 -26.37
N SER A 328 17.20 10.76 -27.09
CA SER A 328 17.92 9.55 -26.71
C SER A 328 19.42 9.78 -26.61
N GLY A 329 20.10 8.89 -25.88
CA GLY A 329 21.55 8.94 -25.69
C GLY A 329 22.01 10.03 -24.73
N LEU A 330 21.15 10.47 -23.82
CA LEU A 330 21.53 11.40 -22.75
C LEU A 330 22.30 10.63 -21.67
N ARG A 331 23.64 10.68 -21.75
CA ARG A 331 24.50 9.84 -20.90
C ARG A 331 24.88 10.52 -19.60
N VAL A 332 24.57 9.84 -18.49
CA VAL A 332 24.99 10.21 -17.13
C VAL A 332 26.13 9.29 -16.70
N GLY A 333 27.31 9.87 -16.42
CA GLY A 333 28.46 9.10 -15.92
C GLY A 333 28.43 8.92 -14.41
N ASN A 334 28.74 7.71 -13.92
CA ASN A 334 28.73 7.33 -12.51
C ASN A 334 27.43 7.77 -11.78
N PRO A 335 26.24 7.33 -12.26
CA PRO A 335 24.97 7.75 -11.65
C PRO A 335 24.83 7.23 -10.21
N GLU A 336 24.21 8.02 -9.37
CA GLU A 336 23.70 7.56 -8.08
C GLU A 336 22.39 6.79 -8.31
N LEU A 337 22.42 5.47 -8.11
CA LEU A 337 21.30 4.61 -8.45
C LEU A 337 20.20 4.68 -7.40
N TRP A 338 18.95 4.58 -7.84
CA TRP A 338 17.82 4.34 -6.93
C TRP A 338 17.79 2.85 -6.55
N MET A 339 17.70 2.57 -5.25
CA MET A 339 17.58 1.22 -4.70
C MET A 339 16.44 1.13 -3.68
N PRO A 340 15.78 -0.03 -3.54
CA PRO A 340 14.78 -0.20 -2.49
C PRO A 340 15.40 -0.20 -1.09
N ASN A 341 14.57 0.10 -0.09
CA ASN A 341 14.96 0.14 1.32
C ASN A 341 15.73 -1.12 1.74
N GLY A 342 16.84 -0.96 2.42
CA GLY A 342 17.74 -2.03 2.88
C GLY A 342 18.75 -2.53 1.83
N TYR A 343 18.68 -2.05 0.58
CA TYR A 343 19.61 -2.42 -0.49
C TYR A 343 20.46 -1.25 -0.99
N GLY A 344 20.15 -0.04 -0.64
CA GLY A 344 20.89 1.18 -1.00
C GLY A 344 20.07 2.43 -0.78
N GLU A 345 20.54 3.55 -1.34
CA GLU A 345 19.91 4.85 -1.19
C GLU A 345 18.80 5.07 -2.24
N GLN A 346 17.87 5.94 -1.93
CA GLN A 346 16.75 6.32 -2.78
C GLN A 346 17.06 7.60 -3.56
N ASN A 347 18.10 7.54 -4.41
CA ASN A 347 18.56 8.71 -5.18
C ASN A 347 17.56 9.06 -6.28
N LEU A 348 17.13 10.31 -6.31
CA LEU A 348 16.18 10.84 -7.28
C LEU A 348 16.83 11.99 -8.05
N TYR A 349 16.48 12.09 -9.33
CA TYR A 349 16.90 13.12 -10.26
C TYR A 349 15.70 13.89 -10.79
N ASP A 350 15.96 15.05 -11.34
CA ASP A 350 14.96 15.87 -11.98
C ASP A 350 15.16 15.91 -13.50
N LEU A 351 14.07 15.82 -14.24
CA LEU A 351 13.90 16.25 -15.60
C LEU A 351 13.18 17.59 -15.58
N HIS A 352 13.77 18.62 -16.20
CA HIS A 352 13.12 19.86 -16.54
C HIS A 352 13.03 20.00 -18.05
N ILE A 353 11.87 20.36 -18.58
CA ILE A 353 11.67 20.58 -20.03
C ILE A 353 10.75 21.78 -20.28
N ASP A 354 11.24 22.72 -21.10
CA ASP A 354 10.51 23.87 -21.58
C ASP A 354 10.07 23.69 -23.03
N CYS A 355 8.86 24.13 -23.32
CA CYS A 355 8.31 24.31 -24.66
C CYS A 355 8.19 25.80 -24.96
N CYS A 356 9.05 26.33 -25.82
CA CYS A 356 9.09 27.75 -26.15
C CYS A 356 8.49 28.04 -27.52
N VAL A 357 7.63 29.06 -27.61
CA VAL A 357 7.12 29.64 -28.85
C VAL A 357 7.80 31.02 -29.03
N GLY A 358 8.74 31.10 -29.97
CA GLY A 358 9.60 32.25 -30.08
C GLY A 358 10.52 32.41 -28.87
N SER A 359 10.39 33.54 -28.11
CA SER A 359 11.13 33.80 -26.88
C SER A 359 10.36 33.43 -25.60
N GLU A 360 9.07 33.12 -25.71
CA GLU A 360 8.18 32.89 -24.57
C GLU A 360 8.06 31.42 -24.27
N VAL A 361 8.10 31.05 -22.97
CA VAL A 361 7.81 29.70 -22.51
C VAL A 361 6.31 29.50 -22.51
N SER A 362 5.82 28.59 -23.36
CA SER A 362 4.40 28.25 -23.45
C SER A 362 3.98 27.28 -22.35
N ASP A 363 4.82 26.30 -22.10
CA ASP A 363 4.59 25.29 -21.08
C ASP A 363 5.91 24.72 -20.59
N SER A 364 5.95 24.32 -19.32
CA SER A 364 7.13 23.65 -18.75
C SER A 364 6.72 22.47 -17.85
N LYS A 365 7.60 21.49 -17.74
CA LYS A 365 7.39 20.34 -16.86
C LYS A 365 8.62 20.00 -16.07
N ASP A 366 8.40 19.73 -14.79
CA ASP A 366 9.36 19.15 -13.88
C ASP A 366 8.91 17.73 -13.53
N ILE A 367 9.78 16.75 -13.72
CA ILE A 367 9.50 15.34 -13.46
C ILE A 367 10.62 14.77 -12.64
N ARG A 368 10.28 14.23 -11.47
CA ARG A 368 11.22 13.51 -10.62
C ARG A 368 11.30 12.04 -11.03
N PHE A 369 12.49 11.47 -11.12
CA PHE A 369 12.70 10.09 -11.51
C PHE A 369 13.93 9.49 -10.83
N GLY A 370 14.02 8.16 -10.78
CA GLY A 370 15.22 7.46 -10.29
C GLY A 370 15.94 6.72 -11.41
N ILE A 371 17.27 6.73 -11.39
CA ILE A 371 18.05 5.91 -12.32
C ILE A 371 18.10 4.50 -11.78
N ARG A 372 17.42 3.58 -12.44
CA ARG A 372 17.38 2.15 -12.12
C ARG A 372 16.93 1.31 -13.31
N GLU A 373 17.26 0.03 -13.31
CA GLU A 373 16.80 -0.96 -14.27
C GLU A 373 16.17 -2.17 -13.55
N LEU A 374 15.02 -2.61 -14.02
CA LEU A 374 14.30 -3.79 -13.52
C LEU A 374 14.53 -4.98 -14.44
N SER A 375 14.76 -6.15 -13.84
CA SER A 375 14.65 -7.44 -14.53
C SER A 375 13.98 -8.48 -13.64
N TYR A 376 13.52 -9.57 -14.25
CA TYR A 376 12.72 -10.59 -13.58
C TYR A 376 13.20 -11.97 -13.98
N GLU A 377 13.50 -12.82 -12.98
CA GLU A 377 13.78 -14.23 -13.25
C GLU A 377 12.47 -15.01 -13.19
N LEU A 378 12.22 -15.80 -14.20
CA LEU A 378 10.98 -16.55 -14.39
C LEU A 378 11.28 -17.92 -14.97
N THR A 379 10.48 -18.92 -14.63
CA THR A 379 10.41 -20.17 -15.38
C THR A 379 9.22 -20.08 -16.32
N VAL A 380 9.43 -20.39 -17.59
CA VAL A 380 8.42 -20.32 -18.65
C VAL A 380 8.41 -21.59 -19.47
N ASP A 381 7.29 -21.88 -20.10
CA ASP A 381 7.17 -22.93 -21.11
C ASP A 381 7.20 -22.33 -22.51
N SER A 382 7.82 -23.01 -23.44
CA SER A 382 7.73 -22.73 -24.86
C SER A 382 7.36 -24.00 -25.64
N PRO A 383 6.89 -23.89 -26.87
CA PRO A 383 6.66 -25.07 -27.70
C PRO A 383 7.91 -25.94 -27.91
N GLN A 384 9.09 -25.30 -27.89
CA GLN A 384 10.38 -25.94 -28.12
C GLN A 384 10.97 -26.50 -26.85
N LYS A 385 10.75 -25.87 -25.70
CA LYS A 385 11.37 -26.25 -24.42
C LYS A 385 10.45 -25.94 -23.23
N LYS A 386 10.23 -26.94 -22.39
CA LYS A 386 9.52 -26.82 -21.11
C LYS A 386 10.47 -26.44 -19.98
N GLY A 387 9.96 -25.68 -19.00
CA GLY A 387 10.73 -25.30 -17.80
C GLY A 387 11.96 -24.47 -18.11
N LEU A 388 11.88 -23.54 -19.05
CA LEU A 388 12.99 -22.66 -19.39
C LEU A 388 13.13 -21.54 -18.34
N ARG A 389 14.25 -21.47 -17.62
CA ARG A 389 14.54 -20.37 -16.69
C ARG A 389 15.14 -19.21 -17.47
N ILE A 390 14.50 -18.04 -17.41
CA ILE A 390 14.92 -16.83 -18.12
C ILE A 390 15.07 -15.64 -17.17
N GLU A 391 15.93 -14.70 -17.54
CA GLU A 391 15.91 -13.34 -17.01
C GLU A 391 15.28 -12.43 -18.06
N TYR A 392 14.08 -11.93 -17.80
CA TYR A 392 13.35 -11.00 -18.66
C TYR A 392 13.65 -9.57 -18.23
N ASN A 393 14.09 -8.74 -19.17
CA ASN A 393 14.38 -7.33 -18.98
C ASN A 393 13.52 -6.51 -19.95
N PRO A 394 12.46 -5.83 -19.48
CA PRO A 394 11.54 -5.11 -20.37
C PRO A 394 12.23 -4.12 -21.32
N ILE A 395 13.25 -3.39 -20.84
CA ILE A 395 13.95 -2.40 -21.66
C ILE A 395 14.73 -3.08 -22.79
N LYS A 396 15.43 -4.18 -22.49
CA LYS A 396 16.27 -4.92 -23.45
C LYS A 396 15.41 -5.78 -24.39
N ASP A 397 14.34 -6.38 -23.87
CA ASP A 397 13.55 -7.37 -24.57
C ASP A 397 12.31 -6.76 -25.23
N ASN A 398 12.00 -5.46 -25.03
CA ASN A 398 10.82 -4.79 -25.55
C ASN A 398 10.69 -4.84 -27.08
N HIS A 399 11.84 -4.94 -27.79
CA HIS A 399 11.86 -5.10 -29.24
C HIS A 399 11.19 -6.41 -29.71
N LEU A 400 11.02 -7.39 -28.82
CA LEU A 400 10.30 -8.65 -29.10
C LEU A 400 8.78 -8.50 -29.02
N GLY A 401 8.28 -7.35 -28.52
CA GLY A 401 6.85 -7.12 -28.26
C GLY A 401 6.34 -7.92 -27.07
N GLU A 402 5.06 -8.27 -27.10
CA GLU A 402 4.46 -9.14 -26.10
C GLU A 402 4.86 -10.59 -26.33
N ILE A 403 5.60 -11.18 -25.41
CA ILE A 403 6.14 -12.55 -25.55
C ILE A 403 5.41 -13.59 -24.67
N PHE A 404 4.58 -13.17 -23.71
CA PHE A 404 3.96 -14.05 -22.72
C PHE A 404 2.50 -14.37 -23.06
N ASP A 405 2.20 -15.64 -23.31
CA ASP A 405 0.84 -16.14 -23.33
C ASP A 405 0.41 -16.56 -21.92
N ASN A 406 -0.14 -15.59 -21.18
CA ASN A 406 -0.54 -15.78 -19.80
C ASN A 406 -1.75 -16.71 -19.61
N ARG A 407 -2.43 -17.11 -20.70
CA ARG A 407 -3.57 -18.05 -20.70
C ARG A 407 -3.14 -19.47 -20.92
N MET A 408 -2.01 -19.68 -21.58
CA MET A 408 -1.40 -20.99 -21.75
C MET A 408 -0.45 -21.25 -20.57
N ILE A 409 -0.97 -21.89 -19.53
CA ILE A 409 -0.24 -22.19 -18.30
C ILE A 409 0.02 -23.67 -18.14
N SER A 410 1.11 -24.00 -17.48
CA SER A 410 1.44 -25.34 -16.99
C SER A 410 1.72 -25.34 -15.49
N SER A 411 1.76 -26.51 -14.87
CA SER A 411 2.04 -26.66 -13.45
C SER A 411 3.22 -27.60 -13.24
N PRO A 412 4.46 -27.10 -13.32
CA PRO A 412 5.65 -27.94 -13.13
C PRO A 412 5.78 -28.45 -11.69
N VAL A 413 5.25 -27.69 -10.72
CA VAL A 413 5.14 -28.05 -9.31
C VAL A 413 3.66 -27.95 -8.92
N PRO A 414 3.12 -28.91 -8.11
CA PRO A 414 1.73 -28.84 -7.66
C PRO A 414 1.39 -27.47 -7.02
N GLY A 415 0.35 -26.84 -7.54
CA GLY A 415 -0.11 -25.52 -7.08
C GLY A 415 0.65 -24.31 -7.64
N VAL A 416 1.75 -24.50 -8.37
CA VAL A 416 2.51 -23.43 -9.00
C VAL A 416 2.32 -23.47 -10.51
N HIS A 417 1.73 -22.41 -11.04
CA HIS A 417 1.55 -22.25 -12.47
C HIS A 417 2.71 -21.42 -13.05
N VAL A 418 3.13 -21.77 -14.26
CA VAL A 418 4.06 -20.96 -15.06
C VAL A 418 3.40 -20.56 -16.36
N THR A 419 3.71 -19.36 -16.83
CA THR A 419 3.20 -18.86 -18.09
C THR A 419 3.94 -19.49 -19.28
N SER A 420 3.32 -19.52 -20.47
CA SER A 420 3.95 -19.93 -21.70
C SER A 420 4.44 -18.72 -22.49
N LEU A 421 5.43 -18.93 -23.34
CA LEU A 421 5.77 -17.97 -24.40
C LEU A 421 4.87 -18.18 -25.62
N TYR A 422 4.56 -17.13 -26.33
CA TYR A 422 3.91 -17.25 -27.63
C TYR A 422 4.76 -18.10 -28.58
N PRO A 423 4.13 -18.90 -29.48
CA PRO A 423 4.87 -19.82 -30.37
C PRO A 423 5.89 -19.14 -31.30
N GLU A 424 5.63 -17.88 -31.65
CA GLU A 424 6.49 -17.06 -32.50
C GLU A 424 7.66 -16.42 -31.78
N THR A 425 7.72 -16.50 -30.44
CA THR A 425 8.79 -15.93 -29.65
C THR A 425 10.12 -16.63 -29.94
N ASP A 426 11.12 -15.86 -30.38
CA ASP A 426 12.46 -16.37 -30.61
C ASP A 426 13.23 -16.52 -29.28
N ILE A 427 13.26 -17.75 -28.78
CA ILE A 427 13.89 -18.05 -27.48
C ILE A 427 15.41 -17.86 -27.49
N GLU A 428 16.06 -17.82 -28.66
CA GLU A 428 17.51 -17.56 -28.75
C GLU A 428 17.87 -16.10 -28.44
N GLN A 429 16.90 -15.18 -28.52
CA GLN A 429 17.08 -13.78 -28.13
C GLN A 429 16.84 -13.53 -26.64
N LEU A 430 16.26 -14.49 -25.91
CA LEU A 430 16.05 -14.36 -24.48
C LEU A 430 17.30 -14.72 -23.69
N LYS A 431 17.53 -14.03 -22.59
CA LYS A 431 18.60 -14.36 -21.65
C LYS A 431 18.22 -15.59 -20.82
N VAL A 432 18.63 -16.76 -21.29
CA VAL A 432 18.49 -18.00 -20.54
C VAL A 432 19.50 -18.04 -19.41
N ILE A 433 19.02 -18.33 -18.19
CA ILE A 433 19.86 -18.50 -17.01
C ILE A 433 19.83 -19.97 -16.56
N PRO A 434 20.89 -20.45 -15.87
CA PRO A 434 20.86 -21.78 -15.28
C PRO A 434 19.68 -21.94 -14.34
N GLU A 435 19.04 -23.11 -14.41
CA GLU A 435 17.99 -23.45 -13.43
C GLU A 435 18.64 -23.55 -12.04
N ASP A 436 17.99 -22.94 -11.05
CA ASP A 436 18.41 -22.97 -9.64
C ASP A 436 17.25 -23.40 -8.74
N GLU A 437 17.48 -23.41 -7.44
CA GLU A 437 16.47 -23.82 -6.45
C GLU A 437 15.26 -22.87 -6.39
N MET A 438 15.38 -21.67 -6.99
CA MET A 438 14.29 -20.71 -7.10
C MET A 438 13.26 -21.03 -8.19
N GLY A 439 13.60 -21.85 -9.18
CA GLY A 439 12.58 -22.28 -10.15
C GLY A 439 11.45 -23.07 -9.46
N PRO A 440 10.18 -22.82 -9.82
CA PRO A 440 9.69 -21.97 -10.93
C PRO A 440 9.33 -20.53 -10.52
N TYR A 441 9.72 -20.04 -9.37
CA TYR A 441 9.22 -18.81 -8.77
C TYR A 441 9.82 -17.53 -9.35
N LEU A 442 9.02 -16.45 -9.26
CA LEU A 442 9.42 -15.09 -9.63
C LEU A 442 10.52 -14.58 -8.70
N VAL A 443 11.54 -13.95 -9.30
CA VAL A 443 12.52 -13.13 -8.59
C VAL A 443 12.55 -11.74 -9.23
N ILE A 444 12.40 -10.69 -8.44
CA ILE A 444 12.54 -9.30 -8.88
C ILE A 444 13.99 -8.87 -8.67
N LYS A 445 14.58 -8.24 -9.69
CA LYS A 445 15.93 -7.65 -9.62
C LYS A 445 15.87 -6.16 -9.88
N VAL A 446 16.64 -5.42 -9.11
CA VAL A 446 16.87 -3.99 -9.32
C VAL A 446 18.36 -3.79 -9.54
N ASN A 447 18.74 -3.15 -10.65
CA ASN A 447 20.14 -2.91 -11.03
C ASN A 447 21.01 -4.19 -11.03
N GLY A 448 20.40 -5.31 -11.47
CA GLY A 448 21.05 -6.62 -11.50
C GLY A 448 21.09 -7.37 -10.16
N VAL A 449 20.66 -6.76 -9.06
CA VAL A 449 20.63 -7.36 -7.71
C VAL A 449 19.29 -8.02 -7.44
N ARG A 450 19.27 -9.29 -7.02
CA ARG A 450 18.06 -9.96 -6.50
C ARG A 450 17.57 -9.26 -5.24
N ILE A 451 16.30 -8.86 -5.22
CA ILE A 451 15.67 -8.22 -4.07
C ILE A 451 14.78 -9.23 -3.35
N PHE A 452 15.08 -9.52 -2.09
CA PHE A 452 14.19 -10.28 -1.23
C PHE A 452 13.07 -9.35 -0.78
N CYS A 453 11.92 -9.45 -1.44
CA CYS A 453 10.79 -8.56 -1.22
C CYS A 453 10.10 -8.86 0.12
N ARG A 454 9.99 -7.86 0.98
CA ARG A 454 9.35 -7.95 2.29
C ARG A 454 8.48 -6.71 2.52
N GLY A 455 7.28 -6.94 3.01
CA GLY A 455 6.36 -5.83 3.25
C GLY A 455 4.93 -6.30 3.36
N GLY A 456 3.99 -5.59 2.74
CA GLY A 456 2.60 -6.00 2.81
C GLY A 456 1.68 -5.25 1.87
N ASN A 457 0.42 -5.64 1.92
CA ASN A 457 -0.63 -5.06 1.12
C ASN A 457 -1.20 -3.80 1.80
N TRP A 458 -1.51 -2.82 0.99
CA TRP A 458 -2.40 -1.71 1.30
C TRP A 458 -3.71 -1.97 0.56
N GLY A 459 -4.76 -2.33 1.28
CA GLY A 459 -6.09 -2.52 0.69
C GLY A 459 -6.70 -1.20 0.24
N MET A 460 -6.38 -0.12 0.96
CA MET A 460 -6.68 1.28 0.66
C MET A 460 -5.75 2.16 1.51
N ASP A 461 -5.53 3.38 1.10
CA ASP A 461 -4.76 4.37 1.85
C ASP A 461 -5.52 4.90 3.10
N ASP A 462 -6.77 5.33 2.93
CA ASP A 462 -7.66 5.78 4.01
C ASP A 462 -9.12 5.64 3.60
N MET A 463 -9.97 5.17 4.52
CA MET A 463 -11.42 5.00 4.33
C MET A 463 -12.10 6.29 3.85
N MET A 464 -11.66 7.45 4.33
CA MET A 464 -12.20 8.77 3.99
C MET A 464 -11.47 9.43 2.82
N LYS A 465 -10.51 8.72 2.18
CA LYS A 465 -9.65 9.22 1.09
C LYS A 465 -8.86 10.47 1.46
N ASP A 466 -8.35 10.52 2.70
CA ASP A 466 -7.31 11.48 3.06
C ASP A 466 -5.96 11.00 2.50
N VAL A 467 -5.61 11.52 1.32
CA VAL A 467 -4.35 11.20 0.62
C VAL A 467 -3.30 12.29 0.82
N SER A 468 -3.46 13.14 1.82
CA SER A 468 -2.48 14.17 2.14
C SER A 468 -1.15 13.56 2.59
N ARG A 469 -0.06 14.27 2.31
CA ARG A 469 1.28 13.83 2.73
C ARG A 469 1.37 13.73 4.26
N GLU A 470 0.78 14.67 4.96
CA GLU A 470 0.76 14.72 6.42
C GLU A 470 0.11 13.47 7.03
N HIS A 471 -0.92 12.95 6.39
CA HIS A 471 -1.61 11.74 6.82
C HIS A 471 -0.82 10.46 6.45
N LEU A 472 -0.30 10.38 5.23
CA LEU A 472 0.30 9.13 4.73
C LEU A 472 1.76 8.93 5.15
N GLU A 473 2.58 9.98 5.18
CA GLU A 473 4.02 9.87 5.42
C GLU A 473 4.40 9.14 6.72
N PRO A 474 3.68 9.28 7.85
CA PRO A 474 3.96 8.52 9.05
C PRO A 474 3.90 6.99 8.84
N TYR A 475 3.00 6.49 8.02
CA TYR A 475 2.91 5.06 7.70
C TYR A 475 4.11 4.59 6.86
N PHE A 476 4.59 5.43 5.94
CA PHE A 476 5.80 5.13 5.17
C PHE A 476 7.05 5.10 6.04
N GLN A 477 7.15 6.00 7.03
CA GLN A 477 8.22 5.96 8.02
C GLN A 477 8.18 4.65 8.82
N LEU A 478 6.99 4.20 9.24
CA LEU A 478 6.83 2.92 9.93
C LEU A 478 7.23 1.74 9.04
N HIS A 479 6.88 1.74 7.76
CA HIS A 479 7.31 0.70 6.81
C HIS A 479 8.84 0.66 6.65
N LYS A 480 9.47 1.82 6.46
CA LYS A 480 10.93 1.93 6.36
C LYS A 480 11.62 1.41 7.63
N ASP A 481 11.14 1.84 8.79
CA ASP A 481 11.70 1.44 10.09
C ASP A 481 11.46 -0.05 10.42
N ALA A 482 10.42 -0.66 9.86
CA ALA A 482 10.19 -2.10 9.92
C ALA A 482 11.08 -2.90 8.96
N ASN A 483 11.97 -2.24 8.19
CA ASN A 483 12.81 -2.81 7.14
C ASN A 483 12.00 -3.46 5.99
N PHE A 484 10.79 -2.97 5.74
CA PHE A 484 10.03 -3.32 4.56
C PHE A 484 10.61 -2.61 3.33
N ASN A 485 10.47 -3.24 2.18
CA ASN A 485 10.94 -2.71 0.90
C ASN A 485 9.92 -2.86 -0.24
N MET A 486 8.72 -3.33 0.05
CA MET A 486 7.67 -3.48 -0.94
C MET A 486 6.28 -3.26 -0.35
N ILE A 487 5.44 -2.54 -1.10
CA ILE A 487 4.00 -2.41 -0.86
C ILE A 487 3.27 -2.95 -2.09
N ARG A 488 2.25 -3.77 -1.86
CA ARG A 488 1.29 -4.06 -2.92
C ARG A 488 0.10 -3.11 -2.78
N ASN A 489 -0.11 -2.29 -3.81
CA ASN A 489 -1.29 -1.45 -3.97
C ASN A 489 -2.44 -2.35 -4.45
N TRP A 490 -3.10 -3.00 -3.47
CA TRP A 490 -4.16 -3.97 -3.73
C TRP A 490 -5.35 -3.31 -4.42
N THR A 491 -5.79 -3.89 -5.52
CA THR A 491 -6.82 -3.35 -6.42
C THR A 491 -6.65 -1.88 -6.80
N GLY A 492 -5.42 -1.37 -6.76
CA GLY A 492 -5.10 -0.01 -7.18
C GLY A 492 -5.77 1.10 -6.36
N ALA A 493 -6.30 0.80 -5.18
CA ALA A 493 -7.08 1.77 -4.41
C ALA A 493 -6.26 2.95 -3.87
N SER A 494 -4.94 2.81 -3.75
CA SER A 494 -4.02 3.87 -3.29
C SER A 494 -3.31 4.59 -4.45
N THR A 495 -3.85 4.53 -5.68
CA THR A 495 -3.24 5.16 -6.86
C THR A 495 -3.36 6.69 -6.80
N SER A 496 -2.37 7.34 -6.20
CA SER A 496 -2.26 8.80 -6.08
C SER A 496 -0.81 9.27 -6.18
N GLU A 497 -0.60 10.53 -6.54
CA GLU A 497 0.73 11.15 -6.64
C GLU A 497 1.50 11.07 -5.32
N THR A 498 0.82 11.38 -4.21
CA THR A 498 1.42 11.32 -2.87
C THR A 498 1.90 9.92 -2.53
N PHE A 499 1.08 8.90 -2.84
CA PHE A 499 1.44 7.50 -2.55
C PHE A 499 2.72 7.08 -3.27
N TYR A 500 2.81 7.31 -4.60
CA TYR A 500 4.00 6.90 -5.34
C TYR A 500 5.23 7.74 -5.02
N THR A 501 5.06 9.06 -4.80
CA THR A 501 6.16 9.93 -4.35
C THR A 501 6.76 9.44 -3.03
N LEU A 502 5.92 9.06 -2.08
CA LEU A 502 6.38 8.49 -0.82
C LEU A 502 7.02 7.09 -1.01
N CYS A 503 6.50 6.25 -1.90
CA CYS A 503 7.17 5.00 -2.27
C CYS A 503 8.58 5.23 -2.81
N ASP A 504 8.76 6.22 -3.68
CA ASP A 504 10.07 6.58 -4.23
C ASP A 504 11.05 7.05 -3.14
N GLU A 505 10.61 7.95 -2.27
CA GLU A 505 11.43 8.57 -1.23
C GLU A 505 11.79 7.60 -0.09
N TYR A 506 10.90 6.65 0.21
CA TYR A 506 11.08 5.67 1.28
C TYR A 506 11.62 4.31 0.80
N GLY A 507 11.81 4.15 -0.50
CA GLY A 507 12.37 2.94 -1.10
C GLY A 507 11.42 1.73 -1.07
N MET A 508 10.12 1.96 -1.22
CA MET A 508 9.12 0.91 -1.28
C MET A 508 8.87 0.53 -2.73
N LEU A 509 9.30 -0.65 -3.17
CA LEU A 509 8.84 -1.20 -4.45
C LEU A 509 7.33 -1.34 -4.44
N VAL A 510 6.69 -1.12 -5.58
CA VAL A 510 5.24 -1.22 -5.70
C VAL A 510 4.86 -2.35 -6.65
N TRP A 511 4.10 -3.32 -6.13
CA TRP A 511 3.28 -4.20 -6.93
C TRP A 511 1.93 -3.50 -7.13
N ASN A 512 1.65 -3.00 -8.33
CA ASN A 512 0.47 -2.20 -8.58
C ASN A 512 -0.62 -3.01 -9.26
N ASP A 513 -1.71 -3.31 -8.54
CA ASP A 513 -2.90 -3.84 -9.18
C ASP A 513 -3.68 -2.73 -9.90
N PHE A 514 -4.43 -3.10 -10.96
CA PHE A 514 -5.56 -2.31 -11.44
C PHE A 514 -6.82 -2.72 -10.67
N TRP A 515 -7.95 -2.11 -10.98
CA TRP A 515 -9.16 -2.01 -10.15
C TRP A 515 -10.12 -3.20 -10.31
N ILE A 516 -9.60 -4.42 -10.22
CA ILE A 516 -10.41 -5.65 -10.20
C ILE A 516 -9.94 -6.52 -9.05
N SER A 517 -10.87 -7.01 -8.22
CA SER A 517 -10.55 -7.85 -7.08
C SER A 517 -10.71 -9.35 -7.37
N THR A 518 -10.91 -10.15 -6.32
CA THR A 518 -10.92 -11.61 -6.32
C THR A 518 -11.99 -12.18 -7.24
N GLU A 519 -11.62 -13.11 -8.09
CA GLU A 519 -12.55 -13.85 -8.96
C GLU A 519 -13.62 -14.56 -8.13
N GLY A 520 -14.88 -14.39 -8.54
CA GLY A 520 -16.04 -14.92 -7.82
C GLY A 520 -16.67 -13.92 -6.82
N PHE A 521 -15.91 -12.94 -6.30
CA PHE A 521 -16.43 -11.86 -5.47
C PHE A 521 -16.55 -10.54 -6.27
N ASN A 522 -15.61 -10.28 -7.14
CA ASN A 522 -15.61 -9.11 -8.01
C ASN A 522 -15.69 -9.55 -9.48
N LEU A 523 -16.69 -9.06 -10.15
CA LEU A 523 -16.88 -9.31 -11.58
C LEU A 523 -15.94 -8.43 -12.40
N ASN A 524 -15.66 -8.86 -13.63
CA ASN A 524 -14.95 -8.03 -14.58
C ASN A 524 -15.75 -6.75 -14.88
N PRO A 525 -15.09 -5.63 -15.23
CA PRO A 525 -15.77 -4.37 -15.51
C PRO A 525 -16.74 -4.53 -16.67
N LEU A 526 -17.90 -3.87 -16.58
CA LEU A 526 -18.92 -3.90 -17.64
C LEU A 526 -18.49 -3.12 -18.90
N ASP A 527 -17.64 -2.12 -18.75
CA ASP A 527 -17.11 -1.28 -19.84
C ASP A 527 -15.58 -1.41 -19.88
N GLU A 528 -15.08 -2.39 -20.67
CA GLU A 528 -13.64 -2.59 -20.85
C GLU A 528 -12.95 -1.40 -21.52
N ASP A 529 -13.65 -0.64 -22.36
CA ASP A 529 -13.07 0.56 -23.01
C ASP A 529 -12.88 1.69 -21.99
N LEU A 530 -13.83 1.89 -21.09
CA LEU A 530 -13.68 2.81 -19.97
C LEU A 530 -12.51 2.39 -19.09
N PHE A 531 -12.42 1.10 -18.75
CA PHE A 531 -11.33 0.55 -17.97
C PHE A 531 -9.96 0.82 -18.62
N MET A 532 -9.83 0.52 -19.92
CA MET A 532 -8.60 0.75 -20.68
C MET A 532 -8.19 2.24 -20.72
N ARG A 533 -9.16 3.15 -20.93
CA ARG A 533 -8.85 4.60 -20.90
C ARG A 533 -8.27 5.04 -19.55
N ASN A 534 -8.85 4.58 -18.45
CA ASN A 534 -8.34 4.85 -17.10
C ASN A 534 -6.96 4.21 -16.89
N ALA A 535 -6.78 2.94 -17.29
CA ALA A 535 -5.51 2.24 -17.12
C ALA A 535 -4.38 2.91 -17.91
N THR A 536 -4.65 3.29 -19.17
CA THR A 536 -3.67 3.99 -20.00
C THR A 536 -3.26 5.34 -19.41
N ASP A 537 -4.24 6.13 -18.94
CA ASP A 537 -3.93 7.42 -18.32
C ASP A 537 -3.16 7.27 -17.00
N ALA A 538 -3.52 6.31 -16.16
CA ALA A 538 -2.79 6.02 -14.92
C ALA A 538 -1.34 5.58 -15.20
N VAL A 539 -1.12 4.71 -16.20
CA VAL A 539 0.25 4.30 -16.58
C VAL A 539 1.05 5.49 -17.08
N ARG A 540 0.50 6.29 -17.99
CA ARG A 540 1.18 7.50 -18.52
C ARG A 540 1.55 8.49 -17.42
N ARG A 541 0.66 8.67 -16.45
CA ARG A 541 0.87 9.58 -15.33
C ARG A 541 1.96 9.10 -14.37
N PHE A 542 1.99 7.80 -14.05
CA PHE A 542 2.80 7.28 -12.95
C PHE A 542 4.04 6.48 -13.39
N ARG A 543 4.24 6.22 -14.66
CA ARG A 543 5.37 5.42 -15.19
C ARG A 543 6.77 5.96 -14.89
N ASN A 544 6.92 7.22 -14.47
CA ASN A 544 8.21 7.80 -14.10
C ASN A 544 8.64 7.48 -12.65
N HIS A 545 7.74 6.98 -11.81
CA HIS A 545 8.08 6.60 -10.43
C HIS A 545 8.97 5.36 -10.41
N PRO A 546 10.22 5.44 -9.90
CA PRO A 546 11.15 4.30 -9.89
C PRO A 546 10.65 3.16 -8.98
N SER A 547 9.83 3.44 -7.99
CA SER A 547 9.26 2.47 -7.07
C SER A 547 8.35 1.44 -7.71
N ILE A 548 7.59 1.80 -8.76
CA ILE A 548 6.68 0.84 -9.42
C ILE A 548 7.50 -0.27 -10.07
N ALA A 549 7.26 -1.52 -9.65
CA ALA A 549 7.98 -2.69 -10.12
C ALA A 549 7.13 -3.62 -11.01
N ILE A 550 5.84 -3.71 -10.77
CA ILE A 550 4.93 -4.62 -11.48
C ILE A 550 3.58 -3.92 -11.72
N TRP A 551 3.03 -4.14 -12.92
CA TRP A 551 1.64 -3.87 -13.23
C TRP A 551 0.85 -5.17 -13.26
N CYS A 552 -0.27 -5.24 -12.53
CA CYS A 552 -1.09 -6.43 -12.40
C CYS A 552 -2.57 -6.09 -12.68
N PRO A 553 -3.30 -6.87 -13.48
CA PRO A 553 -4.68 -6.51 -13.87
C PRO A 553 -5.66 -6.61 -12.70
N ARG A 554 -5.45 -7.56 -11.79
CA ARG A 554 -6.41 -7.86 -10.73
C ARG A 554 -5.83 -8.67 -9.58
N ASN A 555 -6.54 -8.67 -8.49
CA ASN A 555 -6.33 -9.61 -7.40
C ASN A 555 -6.90 -10.99 -7.77
N GLU A 556 -6.19 -12.06 -7.43
CA GLU A 556 -6.59 -13.48 -7.46
C GLU A 556 -7.53 -13.88 -8.60
N GLY A 557 -6.97 -14.40 -9.68
CA GLY A 557 -7.70 -14.80 -10.87
C GLY A 557 -7.25 -14.06 -12.13
N TYR A 558 -7.98 -14.21 -13.22
CA TYR A 558 -7.64 -13.61 -14.51
C TYR A 558 -8.71 -12.60 -14.94
N ALA A 559 -8.29 -11.47 -15.52
CA ALA A 559 -9.19 -10.59 -16.26
C ALA A 559 -9.85 -11.34 -17.45
N THR A 560 -10.84 -10.76 -18.15
CA THR A 560 -11.30 -11.34 -19.39
C THR A 560 -10.15 -11.48 -20.38
N GLU A 561 -10.21 -12.42 -21.30
CA GLU A 561 -9.14 -12.61 -22.30
C GLU A 561 -8.87 -11.35 -23.12
N THR A 562 -9.93 -10.64 -23.50
CA THR A 562 -9.85 -9.38 -24.25
C THR A 562 -9.18 -8.28 -23.43
N LEU A 563 -9.60 -8.09 -22.19
CA LEU A 563 -9.04 -7.05 -21.33
C LEU A 563 -7.57 -7.33 -21.01
N GLU A 564 -7.24 -8.59 -20.70
CA GLU A 564 -5.86 -8.98 -20.36
C GLU A 564 -4.89 -8.72 -21.51
N ARG A 565 -5.25 -9.15 -22.74
CA ARG A 565 -4.41 -8.89 -23.93
C ARG A 565 -4.22 -7.39 -24.19
N ARG A 566 -5.29 -6.61 -24.02
CA ARG A 566 -5.22 -5.14 -24.19
C ARG A 566 -4.33 -4.50 -23.15
N LEU A 567 -4.41 -4.92 -21.89
CA LEU A 567 -3.57 -4.41 -20.80
C LEU A 567 -2.09 -4.79 -20.99
N ALA A 568 -1.80 -6.05 -21.33
CA ALA A 568 -0.44 -6.50 -21.59
C ALA A 568 0.21 -5.71 -22.75
N ALA A 569 -0.51 -5.57 -23.87
CA ALA A 569 -0.03 -4.79 -25.03
C ALA A 569 0.16 -3.30 -24.66
N MET A 570 -0.78 -2.70 -23.93
CA MET A 570 -0.69 -1.31 -23.47
C MET A 570 0.53 -1.07 -22.55
N ILE A 571 0.87 -2.00 -21.66
CA ILE A 571 2.05 -1.86 -20.81
C ILE A 571 3.34 -1.89 -21.65
N VAL A 572 3.44 -2.77 -22.65
CA VAL A 572 4.59 -2.80 -23.57
C VAL A 572 4.72 -1.48 -24.33
N GLU A 573 3.62 -0.91 -24.78
CA GLU A 573 3.57 0.33 -25.55
C GLU A 573 3.86 1.57 -24.70
N GLU A 574 3.17 1.71 -23.56
CA GLU A 574 3.14 2.94 -22.78
C GLU A 574 4.26 3.01 -21.71
N ASP A 575 4.62 1.90 -21.09
CA ASP A 575 5.65 1.89 -20.06
C ASP A 575 6.98 1.32 -20.58
N CYS A 576 7.00 0.15 -21.21
CA CYS A 576 8.17 -0.56 -21.72
C CYS A 576 9.32 -0.82 -20.73
N THR A 577 9.18 -0.46 -19.45
CA THR A 577 10.24 -0.58 -18.44
C THR A 577 9.89 -1.54 -17.30
N ARG A 578 8.66 -2.06 -17.29
CA ARG A 578 8.14 -2.94 -16.25
C ARG A 578 7.39 -4.12 -16.84
N ARG A 579 7.34 -5.18 -16.04
CA ARG A 579 6.57 -6.36 -16.41
C ARG A 579 5.08 -6.17 -16.12
N TYR A 580 4.23 -6.57 -17.09
CA TYR A 580 2.86 -6.93 -16.80
C TYR A 580 2.83 -8.34 -16.20
N HIS A 581 2.21 -8.50 -15.01
CA HIS A 581 2.04 -9.79 -14.35
C HIS A 581 0.56 -10.14 -14.28
N PRO A 582 0.10 -11.32 -14.78
CA PRO A 582 -1.31 -11.53 -15.13
C PRO A 582 -2.27 -11.62 -13.94
N ASN A 583 -1.77 -11.91 -12.74
CA ASN A 583 -2.56 -11.94 -11.50
C ASN A 583 -1.65 -12.03 -10.27
N SER A 584 -2.25 -11.97 -9.07
CA SER A 584 -1.50 -11.98 -7.82
C SER A 584 -1.41 -13.36 -7.14
N ARG A 585 -1.94 -14.41 -7.74
CA ARG A 585 -2.03 -15.74 -7.13
C ARG A 585 -1.31 -16.84 -7.88
N TYR A 586 -1.18 -16.68 -9.20
CA TYR A 586 -0.63 -17.68 -10.12
C TYR A 586 0.52 -17.10 -10.93
N CYS A 587 1.07 -17.89 -11.84
CA CYS A 587 2.16 -17.52 -12.74
C CYS A 587 3.46 -17.16 -12.01
N ASN A 588 4.21 -18.19 -11.68
CA ASN A 588 5.49 -18.09 -10.96
C ASN A 588 5.37 -17.58 -9.52
N LEU A 589 4.19 -17.65 -8.94
CA LEU A 589 3.92 -17.30 -7.54
C LEU A 589 3.53 -18.56 -6.74
N ARG A 590 3.74 -18.48 -5.44
CA ARG A 590 3.02 -19.35 -4.51
C ARG A 590 1.58 -18.86 -4.42
N PRO A 591 0.57 -19.75 -4.38
CA PRO A 591 -0.80 -19.36 -4.11
C PRO A 591 -0.90 -18.50 -2.83
N SER A 592 -1.67 -17.41 -2.85
CA SER A 592 -1.85 -16.50 -1.72
C SER A 592 -2.44 -17.16 -0.48
N GLY A 593 -2.24 -16.56 0.69
CA GLY A 593 -2.62 -17.06 2.01
C GLY A 593 -1.47 -17.81 2.73
N PRO A 594 -1.74 -18.35 3.95
CA PRO A 594 -2.99 -18.29 4.71
C PRO A 594 -3.29 -16.90 5.31
N TRP A 595 -4.55 -16.68 5.71
CA TRP A 595 -5.03 -15.42 6.30
C TRP A 595 -5.58 -15.58 7.71
N HIS A 596 -5.20 -16.66 8.42
CA HIS A 596 -5.70 -17.01 9.73
C HIS A 596 -4.56 -17.35 10.70
N TYR A 597 -4.87 -17.37 11.99
CA TYR A 597 -3.93 -17.72 13.04
C TYR A 597 -3.59 -19.21 13.02
N TYR A 598 -2.31 -19.54 13.01
CA TYR A 598 -1.83 -20.89 13.26
C TYR A 598 -1.57 -21.15 14.76
N LYS A 599 -2.17 -22.21 15.30
CA LYS A 599 -1.91 -22.67 16.67
C LYS A 599 -0.46 -23.09 16.90
N ASP A 600 0.21 -23.48 15.84
CA ASP A 600 1.62 -23.88 15.79
C ASP A 600 2.31 -23.09 14.66
N ALA A 601 3.12 -22.14 15.04
CA ALA A 601 3.82 -21.27 14.09
C ALA A 601 4.88 -22.01 13.26
N SER A 602 5.27 -23.25 13.61
CA SER A 602 6.19 -24.08 12.82
C SER A 602 5.61 -24.44 11.44
N VAL A 603 4.28 -24.36 11.30
CA VAL A 603 3.58 -24.62 10.02
C VAL A 603 4.00 -23.61 8.94
N TYR A 604 4.26 -22.36 9.30
CA TYR A 604 4.78 -21.37 8.35
C TYR A 604 6.09 -21.84 7.71
N PHE A 605 6.97 -22.49 8.47
CA PHE A 605 8.27 -23.00 8.00
C PHE A 605 8.13 -24.28 7.18
N SER A 606 7.39 -25.25 7.69
CA SER A 606 7.32 -26.59 7.12
C SER A 606 6.41 -26.71 5.91
N TYR A 607 5.44 -25.80 5.75
CA TYR A 607 4.41 -25.91 4.72
C TYR A 607 4.29 -24.66 3.84
N ASP A 608 4.33 -23.45 4.41
CA ASP A 608 3.99 -22.23 3.68
C ASP A 608 5.17 -21.55 2.98
N ALA A 609 6.37 -21.59 3.57
CA ALA A 609 7.51 -20.82 3.11
C ALA A 609 8.08 -21.30 1.76
N GLN A 610 7.42 -20.88 0.69
CA GLN A 610 7.78 -21.16 -0.70
C GLN A 610 7.56 -19.94 -1.57
N GLY A 611 8.41 -19.72 -2.54
CA GLY A 611 8.28 -18.79 -3.64
C GLY A 611 8.12 -17.32 -3.22
N PHE A 612 7.44 -16.60 -4.08
CA PHE A 612 6.93 -15.26 -3.83
C PHE A 612 5.47 -15.36 -3.41
N ASN A 613 5.16 -14.94 -2.19
CA ASN A 613 3.79 -14.93 -1.66
C ASN A 613 3.29 -13.49 -1.58
N THR A 614 2.23 -13.18 -2.30
CA THR A 614 1.63 -11.85 -2.34
C THR A 614 0.76 -11.54 -1.14
N GLU A 615 0.32 -12.56 -0.38
CA GLU A 615 -0.57 -12.39 0.77
C GLU A 615 -0.37 -13.49 1.79
N ILE A 616 -0.01 -13.13 3.01
CA ILE A 616 -0.02 -13.98 4.20
C ILE A 616 -0.43 -13.15 5.41
N GLY A 617 -1.33 -13.63 6.26
CA GLY A 617 -1.81 -12.81 7.37
C GLY A 617 -2.33 -13.61 8.56
N SER A 618 -2.50 -12.89 9.65
CA SER A 618 -3.11 -13.36 10.91
C SER A 618 -3.84 -12.19 11.55
N PRO A 619 -4.91 -12.41 12.35
CA PRO A 619 -5.50 -11.35 13.16
C PRO A 619 -4.46 -10.59 13.96
N SER A 620 -4.72 -9.33 14.28
CA SER A 620 -3.76 -8.44 14.88
C SER A 620 -4.45 -7.38 15.74
N VAL A 621 -4.61 -7.67 17.02
CA VAL A 621 -5.34 -6.81 17.96
C VAL A 621 -4.44 -5.67 18.45
N PRO A 622 -4.86 -4.39 18.35
CA PRO A 622 -4.12 -3.25 18.87
C PRO A 622 -3.96 -3.26 20.40
N THR A 623 -3.32 -2.23 20.93
CA THR A 623 -3.25 -2.03 22.37
C THR A 623 -4.57 -1.55 22.96
N ALA A 624 -4.74 -1.67 24.27
CA ALA A 624 -5.91 -1.14 24.97
C ALA A 624 -6.06 0.40 24.77
N ALA A 625 -4.96 1.11 24.55
CA ALA A 625 -5.00 2.55 24.29
C ALA A 625 -5.64 2.87 22.93
N SER A 626 -5.22 2.19 21.86
CA SER A 626 -5.84 2.34 20.54
C SER A 626 -7.29 1.82 20.52
N MET A 627 -7.58 0.73 21.23
CA MET A 627 -8.96 0.23 21.36
C MET A 627 -9.92 1.28 21.95
N ARG A 628 -9.47 2.06 22.95
CA ARG A 628 -10.25 3.16 23.51
C ARG A 628 -10.50 4.32 22.57
N LYS A 629 -9.63 4.51 21.57
CA LYS A 629 -9.87 5.49 20.51
C LYS A 629 -10.79 4.94 19.41
N MET A 630 -10.91 3.62 19.33
CA MET A 630 -11.71 2.94 18.30
C MET A 630 -13.19 2.82 18.68
N MET A 631 -13.51 2.63 19.97
CA MET A 631 -14.90 2.36 20.40
C MET A 631 -15.21 2.90 21.79
N PRO A 632 -16.52 3.04 22.15
CA PRO A 632 -16.96 3.49 23.46
C PRO A 632 -16.45 2.59 24.60
N GLU A 633 -16.14 3.18 25.76
CA GLU A 633 -15.64 2.45 26.95
C GLU A 633 -16.55 1.27 27.36
N ALA A 634 -17.87 1.44 27.24
CA ALA A 634 -18.84 0.38 27.59
C ALA A 634 -18.82 -0.81 26.61
N ASP A 635 -18.28 -0.62 25.41
CA ASP A 635 -18.18 -1.67 24.39
C ASP A 635 -16.82 -2.39 24.40
N LEU A 636 -15.86 -1.90 25.19
CA LEU A 636 -14.49 -2.44 25.22
C LEU A 636 -14.40 -3.82 25.86
N TRP A 637 -15.16 -4.07 26.94
CA TRP A 637 -15.09 -5.34 27.63
C TRP A 637 -16.39 -5.65 28.40
N PRO A 638 -16.94 -6.89 28.37
CA PRO A 638 -16.48 -8.00 27.51
C PRO A 638 -16.64 -7.69 26.02
N ILE A 639 -16.05 -8.50 25.14
CA ILE A 639 -16.15 -8.35 23.68
C ILE A 639 -17.62 -8.18 23.28
N SER A 640 -17.90 -7.07 22.59
CA SER A 640 -19.24 -6.61 22.20
C SER A 640 -19.48 -6.76 20.70
N ASP A 641 -20.68 -6.42 20.23
CA ASP A 641 -20.99 -6.34 18.80
C ASP A 641 -20.13 -5.31 18.09
N THR A 642 -19.69 -4.24 18.77
CA THR A 642 -18.76 -3.24 18.22
C THR A 642 -17.41 -3.85 17.86
N TRP A 643 -16.89 -4.77 18.67
CA TRP A 643 -15.69 -5.52 18.30
C TRP A 643 -15.88 -6.31 17.02
N HIS A 644 -17.01 -7.03 16.88
CA HIS A 644 -17.30 -7.80 15.69
C HIS A 644 -17.47 -6.93 14.45
N TYR A 645 -17.95 -5.70 14.62
CA TYR A 645 -18.02 -4.74 13.53
C TYR A 645 -16.65 -4.29 13.04
N HIS A 646 -15.64 -4.29 13.91
CA HIS A 646 -14.24 -4.00 13.58
C HIS A 646 -13.40 -5.26 13.30
N ASP A 647 -14.02 -6.45 13.29
CA ASP A 647 -13.47 -7.78 12.98
C ASP A 647 -14.26 -8.41 11.82
N LEU A 648 -14.19 -7.83 10.64
CA LEU A 648 -15.11 -8.12 9.55
C LEU A 648 -15.04 -9.54 9.00
N LEU A 649 -13.94 -10.27 9.21
CA LEU A 649 -13.82 -11.68 8.85
C LEU A 649 -14.13 -12.65 10.01
N ASN A 650 -14.41 -12.16 11.22
CA ASN A 650 -14.66 -12.97 12.41
C ASN A 650 -13.44 -13.80 12.89
N GLY A 651 -12.23 -13.28 12.65
CA GLY A 651 -10.96 -13.91 13.07
C GLY A 651 -10.69 -13.78 14.57
N LEU A 652 -11.25 -12.78 15.21
CA LEU A 652 -11.09 -12.49 16.64
C LEU A 652 -11.45 -13.69 17.54
N LYS A 653 -12.47 -14.47 17.19
CA LYS A 653 -12.91 -15.63 17.96
C LYS A 653 -11.81 -16.67 18.17
N GLU A 654 -11.04 -16.95 17.13
CA GLU A 654 -9.90 -17.90 17.23
C GLU A 654 -8.79 -17.31 18.09
N TYR A 655 -8.55 -16.01 17.98
CA TYR A 655 -7.54 -15.28 18.73
C TYR A 655 -7.86 -15.22 20.21
N VAL A 656 -9.10 -14.91 20.58
CA VAL A 656 -9.57 -14.97 21.99
C VAL A 656 -9.39 -16.37 22.57
N SER A 657 -9.81 -17.39 21.82
CA SER A 657 -9.65 -18.80 22.24
C SER A 657 -8.17 -19.17 22.42
N ALA A 658 -7.27 -18.62 21.59
CA ALA A 658 -5.83 -18.85 21.70
C ALA A 658 -5.26 -18.17 22.94
N VAL A 659 -5.65 -16.92 23.23
CA VAL A 659 -5.22 -16.20 24.44
C VAL A 659 -5.64 -16.94 25.70
N ASP A 660 -6.91 -17.31 25.81
CA ASP A 660 -7.44 -18.03 26.98
C ASP A 660 -6.75 -19.39 27.17
N ARG A 661 -6.54 -20.12 26.12
CA ARG A 661 -5.85 -21.43 26.15
C ARG A 661 -4.38 -21.32 26.53
N LEU A 662 -3.66 -20.34 25.99
CA LEU A 662 -2.20 -20.21 26.19
C LEU A 662 -1.84 -19.49 27.47
N TYR A 663 -2.58 -18.44 27.83
CA TYR A 663 -2.21 -17.52 28.91
C TYR A 663 -3.24 -17.44 30.05
N GLY A 664 -4.31 -18.27 29.97
CA GLY A 664 -5.42 -18.28 30.93
C GLY A 664 -6.44 -17.19 30.68
N LYS A 665 -7.63 -17.38 31.26
CA LYS A 665 -8.80 -16.54 31.07
C LYS A 665 -8.46 -15.05 31.29
N THR A 666 -8.99 -14.22 30.44
CA THR A 666 -8.83 -12.76 30.49
C THR A 666 -9.97 -12.10 31.24
N GLU A 667 -9.67 -11.07 32.03
CA GLU A 667 -10.63 -10.41 32.92
C GLU A 667 -10.93 -8.96 32.55
N SER A 668 -10.07 -8.32 31.74
CA SER A 668 -10.22 -6.93 31.29
C SER A 668 -9.61 -6.71 29.93
N ILE A 669 -9.89 -5.58 29.31
CA ILE A 669 -9.28 -5.15 28.05
C ILE A 669 -7.76 -5.04 28.18
N GLU A 670 -7.23 -4.55 29.30
CA GLU A 670 -5.80 -4.45 29.55
C GLU A 670 -5.14 -5.82 29.62
N ASP A 671 -5.77 -6.75 30.32
CA ASP A 671 -5.25 -8.12 30.46
C ASP A 671 -5.27 -8.85 29.12
N PHE A 672 -6.35 -8.71 28.36
CA PHE A 672 -6.46 -9.27 27.02
C PHE A 672 -5.40 -8.69 26.08
N CYS A 673 -5.35 -7.35 25.95
CA CYS A 673 -4.40 -6.69 25.07
C CYS A 673 -2.94 -6.97 25.47
N ARG A 674 -2.63 -7.10 26.77
CA ARG A 674 -1.29 -7.47 27.26
C ARG A 674 -0.88 -8.88 26.82
N LYS A 675 -1.79 -9.84 26.93
CA LYS A 675 -1.55 -11.25 26.56
C LYS A 675 -1.48 -11.44 25.04
N VAL A 676 -2.40 -10.82 24.29
CA VAL A 676 -2.48 -10.98 22.85
C VAL A 676 -1.25 -10.42 22.12
N GLN A 677 -0.54 -9.43 22.72
CA GLN A 677 0.69 -8.93 22.09
C GLN A 677 1.81 -9.97 21.99
N LEU A 678 1.81 -10.98 22.83
CA LEU A 678 2.74 -12.12 22.71
C LEU A 678 2.43 -12.91 21.43
N ILE A 679 1.14 -13.19 21.16
CA ILE A 679 0.70 -13.89 19.96
C ILE A 679 0.97 -13.04 18.71
N ASN A 680 0.62 -11.75 18.76
CA ASN A 680 0.88 -10.81 17.68
C ASN A 680 2.37 -10.81 17.27
N TYR A 681 3.26 -10.66 18.26
CA TYR A 681 4.70 -10.63 18.02
C TYR A 681 5.20 -11.94 17.41
N ASP A 682 4.85 -13.07 18.00
CA ASP A 682 5.35 -14.37 17.57
C ASP A 682 4.82 -14.77 16.18
N SER A 683 3.52 -14.53 15.87
CA SER A 683 2.94 -14.86 14.57
C SER A 683 3.56 -14.04 13.45
N TYR A 684 3.67 -12.72 13.64
CA TYR A 684 4.21 -11.83 12.61
C TYR A 684 5.72 -12.00 12.40
N ARG A 685 6.47 -12.29 13.47
CA ARG A 685 7.87 -12.69 13.35
C ARG A 685 8.02 -14.00 12.58
N ALA A 686 7.24 -15.02 12.93
CA ALA A 686 7.33 -16.36 12.34
C ALA A 686 7.04 -16.36 10.84
N MET A 687 6.08 -15.55 10.36
CA MET A 687 5.79 -15.42 8.93
C MET A 687 7.03 -15.00 8.14
N PHE A 688 7.74 -13.97 8.58
CA PHE A 688 8.95 -13.51 7.90
C PHE A 688 10.16 -14.43 8.12
N GLU A 689 10.37 -14.94 9.33
CA GLU A 689 11.46 -15.88 9.62
C GLU A 689 11.34 -17.18 8.81
N ALA A 690 10.12 -17.62 8.53
CA ALA A 690 9.88 -18.78 7.69
C ALA A 690 10.39 -18.56 6.26
N TRP A 691 10.08 -17.39 5.65
CA TRP A 691 10.63 -17.06 4.34
C TRP A 691 12.14 -16.84 4.37
N ASN A 692 12.67 -16.21 5.41
CA ASN A 692 14.11 -16.07 5.62
C ASN A 692 14.83 -17.43 5.65
N SER A 693 14.20 -18.46 6.25
CA SER A 693 14.80 -19.81 6.38
C SER A 693 15.09 -20.45 5.02
N ASN A 694 14.37 -20.06 3.97
CA ASN A 694 14.48 -20.56 2.62
C ASN A 694 15.00 -19.51 1.61
N LEU A 695 15.61 -18.43 2.10
CA LEU A 695 16.15 -17.33 1.28
C LEU A 695 17.00 -17.87 0.13
N TRP A 696 16.60 -17.57 -1.11
CA TRP A 696 17.20 -17.99 -2.39
C TRP A 696 17.34 -19.50 -2.62
N SER A 697 16.89 -20.34 -1.70
CA SER A 697 16.76 -21.77 -1.94
C SER A 697 15.35 -22.17 -2.35
N ASN A 698 14.33 -21.44 -1.96
CA ASN A 698 12.94 -21.68 -2.38
C ASN A 698 12.03 -20.47 -2.17
N THR A 699 12.53 -19.35 -1.64
CA THR A 699 11.75 -18.13 -1.38
C THR A 699 12.41 -16.89 -1.95
N SER A 700 11.60 -15.96 -2.47
CA SER A 700 12.05 -14.68 -3.06
C SER A 700 11.29 -13.46 -2.55
N GLY A 701 10.17 -13.65 -1.88
CA GLY A 701 9.41 -12.55 -1.30
C GLY A 701 8.17 -12.98 -0.55
N VAL A 702 7.76 -12.15 0.42
CA VAL A 702 6.54 -12.34 1.21
C VAL A 702 5.93 -10.99 1.58
N LEU A 703 4.63 -10.84 1.31
CA LEU A 703 3.86 -9.64 1.61
C LEU A 703 2.73 -9.99 2.58
N LEU A 704 2.62 -9.20 3.64
CA LEU A 704 1.54 -9.37 4.61
C LEU A 704 0.18 -9.01 4.00
N TRP A 705 -0.83 -9.74 4.29
CA TRP A 705 -2.22 -9.37 4.22
C TRP A 705 -2.74 -9.02 5.63
N MET A 706 -2.77 -7.75 6.05
CA MET A 706 -2.21 -6.56 5.40
C MET A 706 -1.12 -5.96 6.29
N SER A 707 -0.37 -4.97 5.77
CA SER A 707 0.55 -4.21 6.60
C SER A 707 -0.03 -2.90 7.10
N HIS A 708 -1.04 -2.34 6.43
CA HIS A 708 -1.63 -1.04 6.66
C HIS A 708 -3.15 -1.12 6.85
N PRO A 709 -3.69 -0.59 7.94
CA PRO A 709 -5.14 -0.48 8.16
C PRO A 709 -5.67 0.85 7.58
N ALA A 710 -6.61 0.78 6.67
CA ALA A 710 -7.27 1.97 6.12
C ALA A 710 -8.33 2.56 7.08
N TRP A 711 -8.70 1.82 8.11
CA TRP A 711 -9.66 2.21 9.14
C TRP A 711 -9.38 1.48 10.47
N PRO A 712 -9.97 1.88 11.61
CA PRO A 712 -9.78 1.17 12.88
C PRO A 712 -10.26 -0.28 12.79
N SER A 713 -9.34 -1.23 12.98
CA SER A 713 -9.62 -2.66 12.82
C SER A 713 -8.87 -3.49 13.86
N VAL A 714 -9.33 -4.72 14.09
CA VAL A 714 -8.63 -5.76 14.85
C VAL A 714 -8.15 -6.90 13.96
N GLU A 715 -8.21 -6.70 12.63
CA GLU A 715 -7.74 -7.62 11.60
C GLU A 715 -6.41 -7.13 11.01
N TRP A 716 -5.67 -8.02 10.42
CA TRP A 716 -4.51 -7.88 9.52
C TRP A 716 -3.83 -6.52 9.45
N GLN A 717 -3.01 -6.19 10.44
CA GLN A 717 -2.27 -4.93 10.48
C GLN A 717 -0.97 -5.09 11.26
N THR A 718 0.05 -4.31 10.91
CA THR A 718 1.31 -4.30 11.67
C THR A 718 1.31 -3.23 12.76
N TYR A 719 0.64 -2.12 12.52
CA TYR A 719 0.45 -0.98 13.42
C TYR A 719 -1.01 -0.54 13.35
N SER A 720 -1.47 0.21 14.33
CA SER A 720 -2.84 0.69 14.37
C SER A 720 -3.06 1.91 13.46
N TRP A 721 -4.32 2.12 13.05
CA TRP A 721 -4.76 3.27 12.26
C TRP A 721 -4.37 4.63 12.83
N ASP A 722 -4.13 4.72 14.14
CA ASP A 722 -3.69 5.93 14.85
C ASP A 722 -2.16 6.01 14.99
N TYR A 723 -1.40 5.29 14.17
CA TYR A 723 0.07 5.19 14.14
C TYR A 723 0.69 4.47 15.33
N GLU A 724 -0.09 3.86 16.24
CA GLU A 724 0.47 3.15 17.38
C GLU A 724 1.09 1.82 16.93
N THR A 725 2.34 1.59 17.34
CA THR A 725 3.08 0.35 17.09
C THR A 725 2.90 -0.63 18.23
N PHE A 726 2.73 -1.91 17.90
CA PHE A 726 2.47 -2.96 18.88
C PHE A 726 3.13 -4.29 18.47
N GLY A 727 2.76 -5.43 19.06
CA GLY A 727 3.47 -6.70 18.90
C GLY A 727 3.71 -7.12 17.46
N SER A 728 2.71 -7.00 16.56
CA SER A 728 2.82 -7.34 15.14
C SER A 728 3.91 -6.52 14.43
N TYR A 729 3.99 -5.23 14.72
CA TYR A 729 5.01 -4.35 14.16
C TYR A 729 6.43 -4.77 14.56
N TYR A 730 6.66 -4.97 15.86
CA TYR A 730 7.99 -5.30 16.33
C TYR A 730 8.40 -6.73 16.01
N GLY A 731 7.45 -7.66 15.90
CA GLY A 731 7.69 -9.02 15.38
C GLY A 731 8.17 -8.99 13.93
N SER A 732 7.46 -8.25 13.07
CA SER A 732 7.83 -8.02 11.68
C SER A 732 9.19 -7.33 11.55
N LYS A 733 9.38 -6.21 12.27
CA LYS A 733 10.63 -5.44 12.30
C LYS A 733 11.82 -6.32 12.70
N LYS A 734 11.65 -7.19 13.69
CA LYS A 734 12.67 -8.13 14.17
C LYS A 734 13.08 -9.09 13.06
N ALA A 735 12.12 -9.79 12.46
CA ALA A 735 12.39 -10.78 11.42
C ALA A 735 12.94 -10.17 10.12
N CYS A 736 12.64 -8.89 9.86
CA CYS A 736 13.10 -8.14 8.69
C CYS A 736 14.43 -7.40 8.91
N GLU A 737 15.12 -7.56 10.04
CA GLU A 737 16.45 -6.97 10.24
C GLU A 737 17.38 -7.31 9.05
N PRO A 738 18.13 -6.36 8.48
CA PRO A 738 19.02 -6.64 7.35
C PRO A 738 20.10 -7.69 7.65
N VAL A 739 20.56 -7.73 8.90
CA VAL A 739 21.40 -8.80 9.45
C VAL A 739 20.66 -9.37 10.65
N HIS A 740 20.15 -10.58 10.49
CA HIS A 740 19.23 -11.20 11.45
C HIS A 740 19.74 -12.57 11.92
N ILE A 741 19.47 -12.89 13.19
CA ILE A 741 19.67 -14.23 13.73
C ILE A 741 18.34 -14.83 14.13
N GLN A 742 18.05 -16.05 13.68
CA GLN A 742 16.80 -16.74 13.95
C GLN A 742 17.00 -18.22 14.31
N MET A 743 15.97 -18.81 14.90
CA MET A 743 15.80 -20.25 15.00
C MET A 743 14.59 -20.66 14.17
N ASN A 744 14.77 -21.55 13.22
CA ASN A 744 13.67 -22.15 12.48
C ASN A 744 12.80 -22.99 13.43
N LEU A 745 11.49 -22.75 13.42
CA LEU A 745 10.60 -23.40 14.41
C LEU A 745 10.28 -24.86 14.08
N ASP A 746 10.44 -25.29 12.82
CA ASP A 746 10.17 -26.65 12.37
C ASP A 746 11.31 -27.64 12.67
N ASP A 747 12.57 -27.22 12.45
CA ASP A 747 13.74 -28.09 12.53
C ASP A 747 14.75 -27.69 13.61
N SER A 748 14.50 -26.57 14.31
CA SER A 748 15.36 -25.98 15.35
C SER A 748 16.76 -25.58 14.88
N ASN A 749 16.99 -25.38 13.57
CA ASN A 749 18.24 -24.83 13.08
C ASN A 749 18.37 -23.35 13.43
N VAL A 750 19.51 -22.96 13.99
CA VAL A 750 19.89 -21.56 14.17
C VAL A 750 20.58 -21.07 12.91
N ALA A 751 20.06 -20.00 12.32
CA ALA A 751 20.54 -19.45 11.06
C ALA A 751 20.87 -17.95 11.21
N VAL A 752 21.83 -17.49 10.43
CA VAL A 752 22.12 -16.07 10.21
C VAL A 752 21.71 -15.68 8.81
N ILE A 753 20.90 -14.64 8.73
CA ILE A 753 20.38 -14.07 7.50
C ILE A 753 21.12 -12.76 7.24
N ASN A 754 21.63 -12.59 6.04
CA ASN A 754 22.30 -11.38 5.59
C ASN A 754 21.66 -10.91 4.29
N THR A 755 20.74 -9.96 4.33
CA THR A 755 20.16 -9.35 3.13
C THR A 755 20.92 -8.12 2.65
N THR A 756 22.01 -7.75 3.33
CA THR A 756 22.90 -6.66 2.88
C THR A 756 23.78 -7.11 1.73
N LEU A 757 24.33 -6.15 1.00
CA LEU A 757 25.29 -6.38 -0.10
C LEU A 757 26.74 -6.48 0.39
N GLN A 758 26.97 -6.58 1.71
CA GLN A 758 28.29 -6.71 2.32
C GLN A 758 28.44 -8.10 2.97
N PRO A 759 29.60 -8.74 2.87
CA PRO A 759 29.84 -10.00 3.56
C PRO A 759 29.94 -9.80 5.07
N LEU A 760 29.46 -10.76 5.84
CA LEU A 760 29.73 -10.85 7.28
C LEU A 760 30.91 -11.78 7.49
N GLU A 761 31.91 -11.34 8.25
CA GLU A 761 33.11 -12.14 8.50
C GLU A 761 33.52 -12.15 9.96
N GLY A 762 33.83 -13.34 10.48
CA GLY A 762 34.37 -13.52 11.82
C GLY A 762 33.39 -13.28 12.96
N TYR A 763 32.08 -13.35 12.71
CA TYR A 763 31.03 -13.14 13.70
C TYR A 763 30.98 -14.27 14.73
N THR A 764 30.34 -13.99 15.85
CA THR A 764 30.07 -14.98 16.89
C THR A 764 28.56 -15.14 17.05
N VAL A 765 28.10 -16.38 17.00
CA VAL A 765 26.70 -16.77 17.27
C VAL A 765 26.64 -17.43 18.65
N SER A 766 25.77 -16.92 19.54
CA SER A 766 25.54 -17.50 20.86
C SER A 766 24.07 -17.79 21.06
N LEU A 767 23.78 -18.97 21.57
CA LEU A 767 22.47 -19.39 22.05
C LEU A 767 22.55 -19.51 23.57
N LYS A 768 21.60 -18.90 24.30
CA LYS A 768 21.51 -18.99 25.75
C LYS A 768 20.07 -19.26 26.16
N CYS A 769 19.85 -20.22 27.03
CA CYS A 769 18.53 -20.50 27.59
C CYS A 769 18.46 -20.05 29.04
N TYR A 770 17.31 -19.48 29.41
CA TYR A 770 17.05 -18.96 30.76
C TYR A 770 15.71 -19.48 31.28
N ASP A 771 15.63 -19.75 32.58
CA ASP A 771 14.34 -19.93 33.25
C ASP A 771 13.60 -18.60 33.40
N LEU A 772 12.34 -18.64 33.82
CA LEU A 772 11.52 -17.44 34.04
C LEU A 772 12.03 -16.56 35.20
N LYS A 773 13.02 -17.00 35.99
CA LYS A 773 13.71 -16.22 37.02
C LYS A 773 14.98 -15.56 36.47
N GLY A 774 15.31 -15.71 35.19
CA GLY A 774 16.51 -15.15 34.58
C GLY A 774 17.81 -15.91 34.87
N ARG A 775 17.74 -17.12 35.43
CA ARG A 775 18.93 -17.96 35.63
C ARG A 775 19.25 -18.67 34.33
N ARG A 776 20.50 -18.60 33.90
CA ARG A 776 20.97 -19.31 32.70
C ARG A 776 20.98 -20.83 32.96
N ILE A 777 20.30 -21.55 32.06
CA ILE A 777 20.16 -23.01 32.07
C ILE A 777 21.25 -23.65 31.22
N SER A 778 21.42 -23.11 29.99
CA SER A 778 22.37 -23.64 29.01
C SER A 778 22.98 -22.53 28.17
N GLU A 779 24.10 -22.82 27.52
CA GLU A 779 24.77 -21.93 26.59
C GLU A 779 25.51 -22.71 25.49
N ARG A 780 25.42 -22.25 24.25
CA ARG A 780 26.22 -22.73 23.10
C ARG A 780 26.74 -21.54 22.32
N THR A 781 28.00 -21.60 21.90
CA THR A 781 28.63 -20.51 21.13
C THR A 781 29.42 -21.08 19.96
N GLU A 782 29.25 -20.44 18.79
CA GLU A 782 30.05 -20.70 17.58
C GLU A 782 30.76 -19.41 17.18
N LYS A 783 32.07 -19.50 16.91
CA LYS A 783 32.90 -18.32 16.56
C LYS A 783 33.42 -18.43 15.11
N GLY A 784 33.80 -17.30 14.54
CA GLY A 784 34.35 -17.25 13.20
C GLY A 784 33.32 -17.51 12.09
N VAL A 785 32.07 -17.17 12.37
CA VAL A 785 30.96 -17.33 11.40
C VAL A 785 31.09 -16.28 10.31
N SER A 786 31.06 -16.73 9.05
CA SER A 786 31.01 -15.86 7.86
C SER A 786 29.78 -16.19 7.03
N VAL A 787 29.11 -15.14 6.51
CA VAL A 787 27.92 -15.24 5.67
C VAL A 787 28.11 -14.34 4.46
N ALA A 788 27.86 -14.87 3.27
CA ALA A 788 28.00 -14.10 2.03
C ALA A 788 26.98 -12.94 1.94
N PRO A 789 27.21 -11.95 1.07
CA PRO A 789 26.20 -10.94 0.77
C PRO A 789 24.91 -11.57 0.29
N ASN A 790 23.77 -10.97 0.64
CA ASN A 790 22.43 -11.35 0.20
C ASN A 790 22.20 -12.88 0.25
N SER A 791 22.47 -13.47 1.41
CA SER A 791 22.41 -14.93 1.63
C SER A 791 22.03 -15.31 3.06
N LYS A 792 21.84 -16.60 3.28
CA LYS A 792 21.67 -17.20 4.61
C LYS A 792 22.74 -18.23 4.91
N LYS A 793 22.91 -18.54 6.20
CA LYS A 793 23.75 -19.65 6.64
C LYS A 793 23.19 -20.29 7.89
N GLU A 794 22.94 -21.59 7.83
CA GLU A 794 22.64 -22.40 9.02
C GLU A 794 23.91 -22.65 9.80
N ILE A 795 23.84 -22.58 11.12
CA ILE A 795 25.00 -22.62 12.02
C ILE A 795 24.99 -23.92 12.84
N PHE A 796 23.90 -24.17 13.57
CA PHE A 796 23.74 -25.38 14.37
C PHE A 796 22.28 -25.58 14.80
N LYS A 797 21.94 -26.79 15.26
CA LYS A 797 20.63 -27.06 15.89
C LYS A 797 20.61 -26.58 17.35
N ALA A 798 19.51 -25.95 17.77
CA ALA A 798 19.38 -25.36 19.08
C ALA A 798 19.49 -26.34 20.26
N GLY A 799 19.09 -27.60 20.09
CA GLY A 799 19.23 -28.64 21.11
C GLY A 799 18.36 -28.40 22.35
N THR A 800 17.11 -27.96 22.18
CA THR A 800 16.17 -27.58 23.24
C THR A 800 15.45 -28.76 23.91
N GLY A 801 15.66 -29.98 23.48
CA GLY A 801 14.89 -31.17 23.89
C GLY A 801 15.03 -31.62 25.34
N GLU A 802 15.97 -31.05 26.13
CA GLU A 802 16.21 -31.40 27.54
C GLU A 802 15.72 -30.33 28.52
N LEU A 803 15.17 -29.22 28.05
CA LEU A 803 14.69 -28.12 28.89
C LEU A 803 13.26 -28.41 29.35
N ALA A 804 12.97 -28.12 30.63
CA ALA A 804 11.67 -28.39 31.24
C ALA A 804 10.90 -27.09 31.55
N GLY A 805 9.58 -27.13 31.36
CA GLY A 805 8.68 -26.01 31.61
C GLY A 805 8.78 -24.90 30.58
N THR A 806 8.36 -23.70 30.93
CA THR A 806 8.50 -22.50 30.08
C THR A 806 9.86 -21.86 30.29
N TYR A 807 10.57 -21.53 29.21
CA TYR A 807 11.91 -20.92 29.23
C TYR A 807 12.06 -19.88 28.11
N ILE A 808 13.09 -19.03 28.22
CA ILE A 808 13.46 -18.08 27.19
C ILE A 808 14.73 -18.57 26.50
N LEU A 809 14.66 -18.73 25.18
CA LEU A 809 15.81 -18.96 24.32
C LEU A 809 16.21 -17.64 23.68
N ARG A 810 17.44 -17.20 23.96
CA ARG A 810 18.03 -15.99 23.40
C ARG A 810 19.13 -16.31 22.42
N LEU A 811 19.01 -15.78 21.22
CA LEU A 811 20.05 -15.79 20.20
C LEU A 811 20.74 -14.43 20.17
N LEU A 812 22.06 -14.46 20.01
CA LEU A 812 22.91 -13.29 19.94
C LEU A 812 23.86 -13.44 18.76
N LEU A 813 23.88 -12.43 17.89
CA LEU A 813 24.87 -12.27 16.84
C LEU A 813 25.76 -11.08 17.19
N THR A 814 27.07 -11.31 17.33
CA THR A 814 28.05 -10.27 17.65
C THR A 814 29.13 -10.19 16.58
N ASP A 815 29.54 -8.97 16.25
CA ASP A 815 30.62 -8.73 15.30
C ASP A 815 32.01 -9.03 15.91
N ILE A 816 33.06 -8.89 15.11
CA ILE A 816 34.45 -9.11 15.51
C ILE A 816 34.94 -8.16 16.60
N LYS A 817 34.23 -7.04 16.85
CA LYS A 817 34.51 -6.08 17.92
C LYS A 817 33.73 -6.37 19.18
N GLY A 818 32.93 -7.43 19.18
CA GLY A 818 32.06 -7.81 20.31
C GLY A 818 30.79 -6.97 20.43
N ARG A 819 30.41 -6.18 19.40
CA ARG A 819 29.16 -5.42 19.39
C ARG A 819 28.02 -6.34 18.98
N THR A 820 26.93 -6.28 19.71
CA THR A 820 25.71 -7.00 19.36
C THR A 820 25.08 -6.39 18.09
N VAL A 821 24.84 -7.22 17.10
CA VAL A 821 24.25 -6.84 15.80
C VAL A 821 22.78 -7.24 15.74
N SER A 822 22.44 -8.45 16.22
CA SER A 822 21.06 -8.90 16.31
C SER A 822 20.84 -9.71 17.59
N VAL A 823 19.69 -9.50 18.22
CA VAL A 823 19.22 -10.28 19.39
C VAL A 823 17.81 -10.76 19.08
N ASN A 824 17.56 -12.03 19.25
CA ASN A 824 16.24 -12.61 19.03
C ASN A 824 15.87 -13.53 20.19
N ASP A 825 14.73 -13.26 20.81
CA ASP A 825 14.23 -13.98 21.99
C ASP A 825 12.99 -14.80 21.62
N TYR A 826 12.97 -16.06 22.04
CA TYR A 826 11.81 -16.96 21.91
C TYR A 826 11.34 -17.38 23.30
N ILE A 827 10.05 -17.21 23.57
CA ILE A 827 9.41 -17.83 24.74
C ILE A 827 8.95 -19.23 24.29
N LEU A 828 9.60 -20.25 24.84
CA LEU A 828 9.36 -21.63 24.47
C LEU A 828 8.90 -22.45 25.67
N LYS A 829 8.33 -23.60 25.39
CA LYS A 829 7.95 -24.58 26.40
C LYS A 829 8.38 -25.96 25.97
N ASP A 830 8.58 -26.86 26.92
CA ASP A 830 8.82 -28.27 26.59
C ASP A 830 7.54 -28.93 26.04
N LYS A 831 7.71 -30.15 25.54
CA LYS A 831 6.61 -30.92 24.94
C LYS A 831 5.52 -31.32 25.93
N ASP A 832 5.83 -31.40 27.23
CA ASP A 832 4.93 -31.84 28.31
C ASP A 832 4.19 -30.67 28.95
N THR A 833 4.62 -29.43 28.70
CA THR A 833 3.99 -28.20 29.18
C THR A 833 2.88 -27.78 28.19
N ALA A 834 1.62 -27.74 28.67
CA ALA A 834 0.45 -27.49 27.83
C ALA A 834 0.34 -26.05 27.33
N ASP A 835 0.70 -25.06 28.17
CA ASP A 835 0.42 -23.64 27.99
C ASP A 835 1.58 -22.75 28.51
N TYR A 836 1.36 -21.45 28.50
CA TYR A 836 2.27 -20.42 29.02
C TYR A 836 1.72 -19.74 30.28
N GLN A 837 0.76 -20.32 30.99
CA GLN A 837 0.15 -19.71 32.18
C GLN A 837 1.16 -19.44 33.30
N SER A 838 2.30 -20.15 33.32
CA SER A 838 3.43 -19.88 34.20
C SER A 838 3.96 -18.44 34.11
N LEU A 839 3.75 -17.76 32.97
CA LEU A 839 4.11 -16.35 32.79
C LEU A 839 3.32 -15.41 33.71
N ASN A 840 2.09 -15.77 34.08
CA ASN A 840 1.25 -14.96 34.97
C ASN A 840 1.80 -14.91 36.42
N SER A 841 2.68 -15.85 36.78
CA SER A 841 3.33 -15.90 38.10
C SER A 841 4.73 -15.24 38.11
N VAL A 842 5.21 -14.70 37.01
CA VAL A 842 6.49 -13.96 36.98
C VAL A 842 6.33 -12.68 37.80
N PRO A 843 7.23 -12.41 38.75
CA PRO A 843 7.12 -11.22 39.58
C PRO A 843 7.17 -9.92 38.78
N GLN A 844 6.46 -8.90 39.28
CA GLN A 844 6.53 -7.56 38.72
C GLN A 844 7.95 -7.00 38.86
N VAL A 845 8.41 -6.29 37.83
CA VAL A 845 9.73 -5.70 37.75
C VAL A 845 9.63 -4.18 37.64
N ARG A 846 10.47 -3.48 38.40
CA ARG A 846 10.64 -2.03 38.30
C ARG A 846 11.92 -1.70 37.56
N LEU A 847 11.77 -1.08 36.36
CA LEU A 847 12.90 -0.64 35.55
C LEU A 847 13.45 0.71 36.00
N LYS A 848 14.71 0.97 35.68
CA LYS A 848 15.32 2.30 35.74
C LYS A 848 15.64 2.77 34.33
N ALA A 849 15.49 4.07 34.11
CA ALA A 849 15.93 4.67 32.85
C ALA A 849 16.54 6.04 33.06
N ARG A 850 17.32 6.49 32.10
CA ARG A 850 17.95 7.81 32.11
C ARG A 850 18.07 8.34 30.69
N SER A 851 17.86 9.64 30.50
CA SER A 851 18.12 10.33 29.25
C SER A 851 19.61 10.29 28.91
N LEU A 852 19.91 10.20 27.63
CA LEU A 852 21.24 10.31 27.05
C LEU A 852 21.27 11.54 26.13
N LYS A 853 22.48 11.92 25.69
CA LYS A 853 22.59 12.92 24.62
C LYS A 853 21.90 12.41 23.36
N PRO A 854 21.17 13.26 22.62
CA PRO A 854 20.60 12.88 21.33
C PRO A 854 21.66 12.29 20.38
N SER A 855 21.21 11.49 19.44
CA SER A 855 22.05 10.97 18.35
C SER A 855 22.50 12.11 17.42
N ALA A 856 23.42 11.82 16.52
CA ALA A 856 23.95 12.82 15.57
C ALA A 856 22.87 13.35 14.60
N ASP A 857 21.86 12.54 14.33
CA ASP A 857 20.66 12.86 13.50
C ASP A 857 19.50 13.46 14.33
N GLY A 858 19.76 13.83 15.62
CA GLY A 858 18.81 14.54 16.46
C GLY A 858 17.78 13.69 17.20
N LYS A 859 17.81 12.35 17.08
CA LYS A 859 16.88 11.47 17.79
C LYS A 859 17.13 11.51 19.29
N GLN A 860 16.07 11.55 20.08
CA GLN A 860 16.15 11.40 21.52
C GLN A 860 16.63 9.99 21.89
N ARG A 861 17.48 9.87 22.90
CA ARG A 861 18.06 8.61 23.37
C ARG A 861 17.89 8.44 24.86
N PHE A 862 17.57 7.22 25.25
CA PHE A 862 17.55 6.87 26.68
C PHE A 862 18.07 5.46 26.92
N GLU A 863 18.70 5.25 28.07
CA GLU A 863 19.11 3.93 28.54
C GLU A 863 18.03 3.40 29.48
N VAL A 864 17.46 2.25 29.16
CA VAL A 864 16.61 1.48 30.07
C VAL A 864 17.43 0.33 30.69
N SER A 865 17.26 0.07 31.99
CA SER A 865 17.97 -0.98 32.69
C SER A 865 17.06 -1.75 33.63
N ASN A 866 17.32 -3.05 33.73
CA ASN A 866 16.68 -3.96 34.68
C ASN A 866 17.57 -4.20 35.90
N PRO A 867 17.40 -3.46 37.01
CA PRO A 867 18.19 -3.69 38.25
C PRO A 867 17.64 -4.83 39.09
N ASP A 868 16.48 -5.39 38.71
CA ASP A 868 15.82 -6.47 39.44
C ASP A 868 16.53 -7.81 39.20
N LYS A 869 16.22 -8.79 40.03
CA LYS A 869 16.67 -10.19 39.87
C LYS A 869 15.79 -11.04 38.96
N ASN A 870 14.67 -10.52 38.54
CA ASN A 870 13.71 -11.18 37.66
C ASN A 870 13.79 -10.61 36.22
N ILE A 871 13.33 -11.36 35.22
CA ILE A 871 13.29 -10.90 33.85
C ILE A 871 12.18 -9.87 33.67
N ALA A 872 12.46 -8.77 32.98
CA ALA A 872 11.50 -7.81 32.50
C ALA A 872 11.06 -8.23 31.08
N MET A 873 9.76 -8.44 30.87
CA MET A 873 9.23 -9.09 29.67
C MET A 873 8.37 -8.14 28.82
N ASN A 874 8.52 -8.24 27.50
CA ASN A 874 7.71 -7.52 26.49
C ASN A 874 7.64 -6.01 26.75
N LEU A 875 8.79 -5.35 26.79
CA LEU A 875 8.86 -3.93 27.06
C LEU A 875 8.33 -3.10 25.90
N LYS A 876 7.34 -2.29 26.16
CA LYS A 876 6.81 -1.27 25.27
C LYS A 876 7.08 0.12 25.80
N PHE A 877 7.43 1.04 24.90
CA PHE A 877 7.64 2.45 25.22
C PHE A 877 6.54 3.30 24.60
N ASN A 878 6.15 4.37 25.29
CA ASN A 878 5.21 5.36 24.79
C ASN A 878 5.81 6.76 25.04
N LEU A 879 5.64 7.64 24.07
CA LEU A 879 5.85 9.08 24.24
C LEU A 879 4.54 9.66 24.79
N ARG A 880 4.62 10.46 25.86
CA ARG A 880 3.44 11.02 26.53
C ARG A 880 3.53 12.52 26.66
N ASP A 881 2.45 13.18 26.42
CA ASP A 881 2.31 14.61 26.68
C ASP A 881 2.64 14.93 28.15
N ARG A 882 3.34 16.03 28.37
CA ARG A 882 3.86 16.38 29.69
C ARG A 882 2.78 16.87 30.65
N GLU A 883 1.67 17.41 30.13
CA GLU A 883 0.58 18.01 30.92
C GLU A 883 -0.58 17.01 31.09
N THR A 884 -1.03 16.43 29.97
CA THR A 884 -2.20 15.53 29.97
C THR A 884 -1.84 14.08 30.29
N GLY A 885 -0.59 13.66 30.01
CA GLY A 885 -0.15 12.27 30.11
C GLY A 885 -0.68 11.35 28.99
N GLU A 886 -1.37 11.88 28.00
CA GLU A 886 -1.86 11.14 26.84
C GLU A 886 -0.70 10.68 25.96
N ILE A 887 -0.93 9.61 25.18
CA ILE A 887 0.08 9.09 24.24
C ILE A 887 0.14 10.02 23.02
N ILE A 888 1.37 10.48 22.72
CA ILE A 888 1.69 11.25 21.52
C ILE A 888 2.03 10.28 20.39
N LEU A 889 1.36 10.44 19.26
CA LEU A 889 1.58 9.66 18.04
C LEU A 889 1.64 10.62 16.81
N PRO A 890 2.42 10.29 15.77
CA PRO A 890 3.33 9.15 15.69
C PRO A 890 4.57 9.30 16.59
N ALA A 891 5.06 8.16 17.08
CA ALA A 891 6.33 8.06 17.80
C ALA A 891 7.11 6.82 17.35
N TYR A 892 8.30 7.02 16.80
CA TYR A 892 9.10 5.99 16.15
C TYR A 892 10.21 5.52 17.10
N PHE A 893 9.98 4.40 17.80
CA PHE A 893 10.97 3.79 18.69
C PHE A 893 11.85 2.80 17.92
N SER A 894 13.15 2.83 18.21
CA SER A 894 14.13 1.93 17.57
C SER A 894 13.84 0.45 17.86
N ASP A 895 13.31 0.13 19.03
CA ASP A 895 12.96 -1.24 19.43
C ASP A 895 11.81 -1.25 20.45
N GLY A 896 11.11 -2.38 20.56
CA GLY A 896 10.01 -2.61 21.51
C GLY A 896 9.66 -4.09 21.60
N TYR A 897 8.84 -4.46 22.60
CA TYR A 897 8.40 -5.83 22.89
C TYR A 897 9.53 -6.84 23.07
N PHE A 898 10.69 -6.38 23.51
CA PHE A 898 11.85 -7.21 23.86
C PHE A 898 11.92 -7.52 25.37
N HIS A 899 12.84 -8.39 25.74
CA HIS A 899 13.08 -8.77 27.15
C HIS A 899 14.38 -8.19 27.66
N LEU A 900 14.44 -7.79 28.96
CA LEU A 900 15.67 -7.46 29.66
C LEU A 900 15.93 -8.45 30.78
N LEU A 901 17.03 -9.17 30.67
CA LEU A 901 17.54 -10.04 31.74
C LEU A 901 17.99 -9.23 32.98
N PRO A 902 18.11 -9.86 34.16
CA PRO A 902 18.66 -9.21 35.33
C PRO A 902 20.02 -8.55 35.06
N GLY A 903 20.12 -7.26 35.38
CA GLY A 903 21.33 -6.46 35.20
C GLY A 903 21.57 -5.95 33.76
N GLU A 904 20.73 -6.32 32.79
CA GLU A 904 20.86 -5.82 31.40
C GLU A 904 20.43 -4.36 31.27
N LYS A 905 21.01 -3.76 30.22
CA LYS A 905 20.70 -2.41 29.79
C LYS A 905 20.54 -2.38 28.29
N ARG A 906 19.64 -1.52 27.77
CA ARG A 906 19.46 -1.24 26.36
C ARG A 906 19.29 0.26 26.13
N ILE A 907 19.88 0.75 25.05
CA ILE A 907 19.66 2.13 24.58
C ILE A 907 18.54 2.07 23.55
N ILE A 908 17.55 2.94 23.73
CA ILE A 908 16.43 3.12 22.83
C ILE A 908 16.51 4.53 22.26
N GLU A 909 16.29 4.65 20.97
CA GLU A 909 16.14 5.90 20.26
C GLU A 909 14.67 6.13 19.95
N VAL A 910 14.23 7.38 19.96
CA VAL A 910 12.89 7.77 19.58
C VAL A 910 12.92 9.08 18.79
N SER A 911 12.14 9.13 17.73
CA SER A 911 11.80 10.36 17.02
C SER A 911 10.29 10.55 16.98
N SER A 912 9.86 11.81 17.01
CA SER A 912 8.45 12.21 16.91
C SER A 912 8.41 13.69 16.51
N PRO A 913 7.34 14.16 15.86
CA PRO A 913 7.11 15.58 15.61
C PRO A 913 6.98 16.41 16.91
N SER A 914 6.67 15.78 18.04
CA SER A 914 6.42 16.42 19.33
C SER A 914 7.35 15.90 20.41
N GLU A 915 7.65 16.74 21.41
CA GLU A 915 8.37 16.35 22.61
C GLU A 915 7.43 15.82 23.69
N GLY A 916 7.92 14.91 24.53
CA GLY A 916 7.13 14.33 25.62
C GLY A 916 7.97 13.60 26.64
N ASN A 917 7.28 13.03 27.63
CA ASN A 917 7.88 12.11 28.61
C ASN A 917 7.83 10.67 28.07
N ILE A 918 8.87 9.91 28.35
CA ILE A 918 8.89 8.48 28.02
C ILE A 918 8.27 7.69 29.17
N SER A 919 7.35 6.78 28.86
CA SER A 919 6.86 5.76 29.77
C SER A 919 7.19 4.37 29.26
N VAL A 920 7.35 3.41 30.15
CA VAL A 920 7.52 2.00 29.83
C VAL A 920 6.38 1.19 30.44
N GLU A 921 5.92 0.22 29.70
CA GLU A 921 5.00 -0.82 30.11
C GLU A 921 5.48 -2.18 29.59
N GLY A 922 4.86 -3.26 29.98
CA GLY A 922 5.24 -4.60 29.53
C GLY A 922 4.44 -5.68 30.24
N TYR A 923 4.76 -6.95 29.95
CA TYR A 923 3.99 -8.08 30.45
C TYR A 923 3.99 -8.16 32.00
N ASN A 924 5.14 -7.96 32.64
CA ASN A 924 5.32 -7.97 34.09
C ASN A 924 6.02 -6.69 34.58
N ILE A 925 5.77 -5.57 33.93
CA ILE A 925 6.40 -4.30 34.28
C ILE A 925 5.44 -3.46 35.11
N GLU A 926 5.89 -3.02 36.26
CA GLU A 926 5.22 -1.97 37.02
C GLU A 926 5.30 -0.68 36.18
N LYS A 927 4.14 -0.19 35.70
CA LYS A 927 4.05 0.99 34.83
C LYS A 927 4.81 2.17 35.48
N THR A 928 5.79 2.70 34.79
CA THR A 928 6.68 3.73 35.34
C THR A 928 6.87 4.85 34.31
N ILE A 929 6.67 6.10 34.71
CA ILE A 929 7.13 7.27 33.97
C ILE A 929 8.64 7.37 34.16
N ILE A 930 9.40 7.32 33.10
CA ILE A 930 10.82 7.05 33.16
C ILE A 930 11.66 8.31 33.03
N ILE A 931 11.24 9.29 32.23
CA ILE A 931 12.13 10.40 31.88
C ILE A 931 11.30 11.67 31.67
N ARG A 932 11.77 12.72 32.24
CA ARG A 932 11.35 14.10 31.97
C ARG A 932 12.32 14.76 31.01
#